data_575a92cf0f02a24f15c9d06e9b693f6c
#
_entry.id   575a92cf0f02a24f15c9d06e9b693f6c
#
_cell.length_a   1.000
_cell.length_b   1.000
_cell.length_c   1.000
_cell.angle_alpha   90.00
_cell.angle_beta   90.00
_cell.angle_gamma   90.00
#
_symmetry.space_group_name_H-M   'P 1'
#
loop_
_entity.id
_entity.type
_entity.pdbx_description
1 polymer ?
#
loop_
_entity_poly.entity_id
_entity_poly.type
_entity_poly.pdbx_seq_one_letter_code
_entity_poly.pdbx_strand_id
1 'polypeptide(L)'
;MIIFALMTSTALSRTTPSLAASKHVQATNLVPGHVIPALAHAIPLHATAANNVLQLSIGLKLHNKDALTQLIEQQNNPHSPQYQHFLTPQEFAARFGPTPEMVTEVENFLKSQRLTVESVTPNRLFINAAGNVGQVNLAFNTVIYDYNYKNNTVYAPVNEPAVPANVSPFIQNIGGLDDIPIEPHHHINKNARPLVGPGGGYNPNELRTAYGVSGLINAGYNGTGQTVAIFELDGYTPSDVNTYLNNYNLGAPKYSNVLVDGATNTPGAGAIEVVLDMEVVSALAPNANQKIYIAPNSTQGVNDAYNKIVTDNIAKVTSTSWGLCEAASGNAELGALNNIFTQGAAQGQATFAATGDSGAYDCSGNSNSLAVDSPAGDPYVVGVGGTHLTINTGGVYSSEAAWGNSSNGSGGGGGVSSYFTKPSYQTGTNLTNAHRMVPDVSADADPATGYSIYCTTSAANCGGWLSVGGTSAAAPLWAGIATDINQSLAAQGKPVLGNAHVPLYNVYNGAQPYSPFHDVTTGNNLYYQASANYDLATGIGSPNATVLAQALAGGTSGTPTPQPTTTPTPVPTATPTPTRTPTITPTPTAVPTATPVTPTPGNNLLINGNFEQGSTGWTESSKAGYEIVDGTLPHTGRLGAFLCGHNNCADAIYQTVTIPNNSSSLVLSYWLRIITSQHDSRRCYDNFSASLRTKSGTVIKVLSTKCNINADGWVQYNFDVTSTLANYRGQQVTLFFVGTTDQYLPTSFFVDDVIFGNPDGA
;
A
#
# COMPACT_ATOMS: atom_id res chain seq x y z
N MET A 1 42.65 25.23 111.72
CA MET A 1 42.57 26.47 110.94
C MET A 1 42.47 26.14 109.52
N ILE A 2 41.27 26.16 109.01
CA ILE A 2 40.86 25.62 107.64
C ILE A 2 40.82 26.81 106.72
N ILE A 3 41.59 26.76 105.59
CA ILE A 3 41.59 27.76 104.56
C ILE A 3 40.74 27.23 103.39
N PHE A 4 39.67 27.92 103.07
CA PHE A 4 38.82 27.67 101.91
C PHE A 4 39.43 28.34 100.67
N ALA A 5 39.64 27.55 99.57
CA ALA A 5 40.01 28.08 98.27
C ALA A 5 38.80 28.08 97.35
N LEU A 6 38.37 29.23 96.82
CA LEU A 6 37.36 29.40 95.84
C LEU A 6 37.95 28.99 94.47
N MET A 7 37.32 27.98 93.82
CA MET A 7 37.53 27.73 92.37
C MET A 7 36.42 28.37 91.59
N THR A 8 36.73 29.31 90.70
CA THR A 8 35.84 29.88 89.70
C THR A 8 35.80 28.94 88.47
N SER A 9 34.63 28.38 88.17
CA SER A 9 34.40 27.58 87.00
C SER A 9 34.04 28.46 85.81
N THR A 10 34.88 28.48 84.76
CA THR A 10 34.58 29.05 83.41
C THR A 10 33.76 28.04 82.65
N ALA A 11 32.49 28.35 82.30
CA ALA A 11 31.65 27.58 81.48
C ALA A 11 32.07 27.74 79.97
N LEU A 12 32.63 26.67 79.35
CA LEU A 12 32.82 26.58 77.93
C LEU A 12 31.45 26.29 77.30
N SER A 13 30.91 27.25 76.52
CA SER A 13 29.78 27.08 75.69
C SER A 13 30.15 26.12 74.48
N ARG A 14 29.66 24.88 74.53
CA ARG A 14 29.73 23.97 73.38
C ARG A 14 28.64 24.39 72.38
N THR A 15 29.06 24.96 71.25
CA THR A 15 28.21 25.07 70.06
C THR A 15 27.98 23.66 69.54
N THR A 16 26.74 23.17 69.61
CA THR A 16 26.28 21.99 68.92
C THR A 16 26.35 22.24 67.40
N PRO A 17 26.96 21.33 66.59
CA PRO A 17 26.86 21.46 65.10
C PRO A 17 25.39 21.32 64.69
N SER A 18 24.91 22.30 63.96
CA SER A 18 23.61 22.23 63.23
C SER A 18 23.57 20.92 62.46
N LEU A 19 22.60 20.08 62.77
CA LEU A 19 22.25 18.95 61.88
C LEU A 19 22.06 19.50 60.48
N ALA A 20 22.90 19.05 59.57
CA ALA A 20 22.68 19.24 58.14
C ALA A 20 21.23 18.84 57.82
N ALA A 21 20.52 19.72 57.14
CA ALA A 21 19.17 19.46 56.67
C ALA A 21 19.15 18.08 56.01
N SER A 22 18.32 17.18 56.52
CA SER A 22 18.04 15.90 55.88
C SER A 22 17.59 16.24 54.46
N LYS A 23 18.34 15.77 53.44
CA LYS A 23 17.82 15.76 52.06
C LYS A 23 16.47 15.06 52.16
N HIS A 24 15.39 15.79 51.95
CA HIS A 24 14.10 15.17 51.71
C HIS A 24 14.30 14.23 50.52
N VAL A 25 14.31 12.94 50.77
CA VAL A 25 14.20 11.95 49.70
C VAL A 25 12.83 12.18 49.11
N GLN A 26 12.81 12.83 47.97
CA GLN A 26 11.57 13.06 47.24
C GLN A 26 10.99 11.68 46.85
N ALA A 27 9.70 11.44 47.15
CA ALA A 27 9.06 10.20 46.77
C ALA A 27 9.14 10.03 45.26
N THR A 28 9.48 8.83 44.80
CA THR A 28 9.54 8.47 43.38
C THR A 28 8.43 7.49 43.05
N ASN A 29 7.90 7.59 41.82
CA ASN A 29 6.94 6.65 41.25
C ASN A 29 7.58 5.98 40.02
N LEU A 30 7.24 4.71 39.79
CA LEU A 30 7.63 3.98 38.60
C LEU A 30 6.95 4.56 37.35
N VAL A 31 7.66 4.53 36.24
CA VAL A 31 7.13 4.69 34.86
C VAL A 31 7.16 3.31 34.24
N PRO A 32 6.03 2.56 34.27
CA PRO A 32 6.02 1.15 33.90
C PRO A 32 6.06 0.94 32.39
N GLY A 33 6.52 -0.25 31.97
CA GLY A 33 6.48 -0.71 30.58
C GLY A 33 7.81 -0.59 29.83
N HIS A 34 8.92 -0.30 30.53
CA HIS A 34 10.25 -0.19 29.94
C HIS A 34 11.08 -1.47 30.08
N VAL A 35 10.72 -2.37 30.97
CA VAL A 35 11.31 -3.71 30.99
C VAL A 35 10.78 -4.49 29.80
N ILE A 36 11.66 -4.81 28.87
CA ILE A 36 11.30 -5.40 27.58
C ILE A 36 10.99 -6.89 27.73
N PRO A 37 9.75 -7.35 27.51
CA PRO A 37 9.37 -8.75 27.69
C PRO A 37 10.16 -9.73 26.80
N ALA A 38 10.52 -9.34 25.59
CA ALA A 38 11.30 -10.16 24.66
C ALA A 38 12.71 -10.44 25.19
N LEU A 39 13.25 -9.64 26.11
CA LEU A 39 14.55 -9.84 26.74
C LEU A 39 14.50 -10.70 28.02
N ALA A 40 13.32 -11.16 28.47
CA ALA A 40 13.18 -11.96 29.69
C ALA A 40 14.04 -13.23 29.71
N HIS A 41 14.38 -13.75 28.54
CA HIS A 41 15.24 -14.93 28.36
C HIS A 41 16.58 -14.62 27.68
N ALA A 42 16.87 -13.34 27.40
CA ALA A 42 18.14 -12.91 26.82
C ALA A 42 19.26 -13.04 27.86
N ILE A 43 20.48 -13.29 27.40
CA ILE A 43 21.65 -13.43 28.26
C ILE A 43 22.18 -12.01 28.57
N PRO A 44 22.12 -11.54 29.82
CA PRO A 44 22.77 -10.30 30.21
C PRO A 44 24.30 -10.45 30.14
N LEU A 45 24.97 -9.45 29.57
CA LEU A 45 26.42 -9.46 29.38
C LEU A 45 27.10 -8.67 30.49
N HIS A 46 26.90 -7.37 30.53
CA HIS A 46 27.47 -6.45 31.52
C HIS A 46 26.68 -5.16 31.60
N ALA A 47 26.90 -4.36 32.59
CA ALA A 47 26.34 -3.01 32.69
C ALA A 47 26.89 -2.17 31.50
N THR A 48 26.02 -1.45 30.84
CA THR A 48 26.39 -0.55 29.73
C THR A 48 27.34 0.52 30.21
N ALA A 49 28.37 0.85 29.43
CA ALA A 49 29.43 1.77 29.84
C ALA A 49 28.86 3.14 30.21
N ALA A 50 29.20 3.62 31.42
CA ALA A 50 28.61 4.82 32.02
C ALA A 50 28.82 6.11 31.20
N ASN A 51 29.82 6.15 30.33
CA ASN A 51 30.15 7.30 29.49
C ASN A 51 29.49 7.25 28.08
N ASN A 52 28.81 6.17 27.72
CA ASN A 52 28.04 6.12 26.47
C ASN A 52 26.95 7.18 26.52
N VAL A 53 26.77 7.93 25.43
CA VAL A 53 25.73 8.95 25.33
C VAL A 53 24.46 8.30 24.78
N LEU A 54 23.35 8.53 25.45
CA LEU A 54 22.02 8.12 25.01
C LEU A 54 21.23 9.33 24.51
N GLN A 55 20.53 9.15 23.42
CA GLN A 55 19.51 10.05 22.93
C GLN A 55 18.15 9.59 23.48
N LEU A 56 17.43 10.51 24.11
CA LEU A 56 16.19 10.20 24.81
C LEU A 56 15.02 10.94 24.17
N SER A 57 13.90 10.27 24.01
CA SER A 57 12.62 10.83 23.62
C SER A 57 11.63 10.67 24.78
N ILE A 58 11.45 11.73 25.57
CA ILE A 58 10.57 11.69 26.76
C ILE A 58 9.15 11.97 26.32
N GLY A 59 8.34 10.93 26.19
CA GLY A 59 6.93 11.01 25.82
C GLY A 59 6.07 11.54 26.97
N LEU A 60 5.22 12.50 26.70
CA LEU A 60 4.29 13.09 27.65
C LEU A 60 2.87 12.59 27.45
N LYS A 61 2.11 12.51 28.53
CA LYS A 61 0.71 12.09 28.50
C LYS A 61 -0.17 13.14 27.86
N LEU A 62 -1.10 12.69 27.03
CA LEU A 62 -2.16 13.54 26.47
C LEU A 62 -3.00 14.18 27.59
N HIS A 63 -3.38 15.42 27.38
CA HIS A 63 -4.39 16.10 28.17
C HIS A 63 -5.79 15.76 27.63
N ASN A 64 -6.75 15.48 28.51
CA ASN A 64 -8.13 15.16 28.15
C ASN A 64 -8.30 13.99 27.15
N LYS A 65 -7.54 12.89 27.31
CA LYS A 65 -7.55 11.73 26.41
C LYS A 65 -8.95 11.18 26.14
N ASP A 66 -9.83 11.09 27.16
CA ASP A 66 -11.20 10.60 27.01
C ASP A 66 -12.05 11.49 26.08
N ALA A 67 -11.91 12.80 26.19
CA ALA A 67 -12.58 13.74 25.31
C ALA A 67 -12.05 13.66 23.86
N LEU A 68 -10.77 13.34 23.66
CA LEU A 68 -10.18 13.09 22.35
C LEU A 68 -10.75 11.81 21.72
N THR A 69 -10.83 10.72 22.47
CA THR A 69 -11.43 9.46 22.01
C THR A 69 -12.89 9.69 21.57
N GLN A 70 -13.68 10.38 22.40
CA GLN A 70 -15.07 10.74 22.06
C GLN A 70 -15.16 11.61 20.80
N LEU A 71 -14.24 12.56 20.63
CA LEU A 71 -14.19 13.39 19.43
C LEU A 71 -13.94 12.55 18.18
N ILE A 72 -12.97 11.62 18.22
CA ILE A 72 -12.66 10.72 17.10
C ILE A 72 -13.88 9.85 16.76
N GLU A 73 -14.57 9.32 17.75
CA GLU A 73 -15.82 8.58 17.54
C GLU A 73 -16.89 9.44 16.87
N GLN A 74 -17.07 10.71 17.30
CA GLN A 74 -17.99 11.65 16.68
C GLN A 74 -17.57 12.02 15.25
N GLN A 75 -16.29 12.19 14.98
CA GLN A 75 -15.76 12.46 13.63
C GLN A 75 -16.06 11.31 12.65
N ASN A 76 -16.19 10.10 13.14
CA ASN A 76 -16.51 8.91 12.35
C ASN A 76 -18.01 8.58 12.29
N ASN A 77 -18.88 9.28 13.04
CA ASN A 77 -20.31 9.06 13.05
C ASN A 77 -21.05 9.99 12.07
N PRO A 78 -21.64 9.47 10.98
CA PRO A 78 -22.35 10.27 9.99
C PRO A 78 -23.50 11.13 10.53
N HIS A 79 -24.05 10.79 11.72
CA HIS A 79 -25.12 11.52 12.38
C HIS A 79 -24.63 12.59 13.35
N SER A 80 -23.33 12.71 13.57
CA SER A 80 -22.73 13.70 14.47
C SER A 80 -22.52 15.04 13.78
N PRO A 81 -22.73 16.17 14.46
CA PRO A 81 -22.28 17.48 13.97
C PRO A 81 -20.78 17.59 13.77
N GLN A 82 -20.01 16.70 14.40
CA GLN A 82 -18.54 16.61 14.26
C GLN A 82 -18.10 15.68 13.13
N TYR A 83 -19.05 15.08 12.38
CA TYR A 83 -18.70 14.16 11.31
C TYR A 83 -17.70 14.76 10.33
N GLN A 84 -16.52 14.16 10.27
CA GLN A 84 -15.39 14.55 9.41
C GLN A 84 -14.87 16.00 9.61
N HIS A 85 -15.16 16.60 10.75
CA HIS A 85 -14.53 17.84 11.17
C HIS A 85 -13.19 17.53 11.85
N PHE A 86 -12.16 17.31 11.04
CA PHE A 86 -10.83 16.96 11.49
C PHE A 86 -10.08 18.15 12.07
N LEU A 87 -9.26 17.89 13.06
CA LEU A 87 -8.43 18.91 13.71
C LEU A 87 -7.24 19.32 12.84
N THR A 88 -6.82 20.56 13.01
CA THR A 88 -5.46 20.99 12.64
C THR A 88 -4.47 20.56 13.72
N PRO A 89 -3.14 20.46 13.41
CA PRO A 89 -2.12 20.20 14.43
C PRO A 89 -2.13 21.21 15.58
N GLN A 90 -2.44 22.47 15.30
CA GLN A 90 -2.53 23.54 16.30
C GLN A 90 -3.74 23.35 17.23
N GLU A 91 -4.90 22.97 16.68
CA GLU A 91 -6.10 22.66 17.48
C GLU A 91 -5.88 21.44 18.35
N PHE A 92 -5.22 20.39 17.82
CA PHE A 92 -4.83 19.22 18.61
C PHE A 92 -3.92 19.62 19.76
N ALA A 93 -2.83 20.33 19.47
CA ALA A 93 -1.89 20.79 20.48
C ALA A 93 -2.54 21.65 21.57
N ALA A 94 -3.49 22.53 21.19
CA ALA A 94 -4.18 23.39 22.14
C ALA A 94 -5.18 22.65 23.03
N ARG A 95 -5.87 21.63 22.51
CA ARG A 95 -6.97 20.94 23.20
C ARG A 95 -6.53 19.68 23.95
N PHE A 96 -5.58 18.96 23.40
CA PHE A 96 -5.23 17.59 23.81
C PHE A 96 -3.73 17.36 24.03
N GLY A 97 -2.88 18.20 23.45
CA GLY A 97 -1.43 18.13 23.71
C GLY A 97 -1.10 18.44 25.18
N PRO A 98 0.03 17.94 25.70
CA PRO A 98 0.50 18.29 27.04
C PRO A 98 0.52 19.80 27.26
N THR A 99 0.17 20.25 28.46
CA THR A 99 0.13 21.70 28.72
C THR A 99 1.55 22.28 28.85
N PRO A 100 1.75 23.58 28.62
CA PRO A 100 3.07 24.20 28.81
C PRO A 100 3.64 23.98 30.21
N GLU A 101 2.78 23.92 31.23
CA GLU A 101 3.18 23.66 32.60
C GLU A 101 3.73 22.25 32.78
N MET A 102 3.09 21.23 32.18
CA MET A 102 3.58 19.85 32.19
C MET A 102 4.97 19.77 31.53
N VAL A 103 5.16 20.40 30.39
CA VAL A 103 6.46 20.49 29.70
C VAL A 103 7.51 21.12 30.60
N THR A 104 7.20 22.28 31.19
CA THR A 104 8.12 23.02 32.05
C THR A 104 8.56 22.20 33.26
N GLU A 105 7.65 21.47 33.91
CA GLU A 105 7.98 20.61 35.07
C GLU A 105 8.93 19.47 34.64
N VAL A 106 8.68 18.82 33.51
CA VAL A 106 9.54 17.74 33.03
C VAL A 106 10.90 18.28 32.58
N GLU A 107 10.96 19.41 31.84
CA GLU A 107 12.23 20.05 31.46
C GLU A 107 13.08 20.42 32.71
N ASN A 108 12.46 21.00 33.73
CA ASN A 108 13.15 21.37 34.98
C ASN A 108 13.72 20.12 35.68
N PHE A 109 12.95 19.02 35.68
CA PHE A 109 13.45 17.76 36.20
C PHE A 109 14.67 17.28 35.40
N LEU A 110 14.60 17.18 34.08
CA LEU A 110 15.71 16.72 33.25
C LEU A 110 16.97 17.56 33.44
N LYS A 111 16.83 18.90 33.41
CA LYS A 111 17.93 19.86 33.67
C LYS A 111 18.53 19.69 35.07
N SER A 112 17.70 19.41 36.09
CA SER A 112 18.16 19.16 37.46
C SER A 112 19.03 17.90 37.59
N GLN A 113 18.77 16.92 36.73
CA GLN A 113 19.52 15.67 36.59
C GLN A 113 20.74 15.80 35.67
N ARG A 114 21.03 17.00 35.16
CA ARG A 114 22.13 17.33 34.24
C ARG A 114 21.98 16.67 32.85
N LEU A 115 20.77 16.33 32.47
CA LEU A 115 20.45 15.93 31.10
C LEU A 115 20.31 17.21 30.23
N THR A 116 20.78 17.14 29.00
CA THR A 116 20.66 18.24 28.03
C THR A 116 19.33 18.15 27.37
N VAL A 117 18.44 19.11 27.54
CA VAL A 117 17.19 19.23 26.78
C VAL A 117 17.53 19.83 25.40
N GLU A 118 17.23 19.14 24.33
CA GLU A 118 17.58 19.51 22.97
C GLU A 118 16.41 20.21 22.25
N SER A 119 15.20 19.63 22.34
CA SER A 119 14.00 20.17 21.72
C SER A 119 12.72 19.76 22.43
N VAL A 120 11.62 20.45 22.12
CA VAL A 120 10.24 20.06 22.44
C VAL A 120 9.47 20.06 21.14
N THR A 121 8.73 19.00 20.87
CA THR A 121 7.94 18.87 19.64
C THR A 121 6.79 19.88 19.59
N PRO A 122 6.33 20.32 18.38
CA PRO A 122 5.29 21.36 18.25
C PRO A 122 3.97 21.03 18.94
N ASN A 123 3.58 19.77 18.98
CA ASN A 123 2.40 19.26 19.69
C ASN A 123 2.66 18.98 21.18
N ARG A 124 3.91 19.13 21.63
CA ARG A 124 4.39 18.89 22.99
C ARG A 124 4.30 17.43 23.45
N LEU A 125 4.14 16.47 22.53
CA LEU A 125 4.12 15.05 22.88
C LEU A 125 5.48 14.54 23.35
N PHE A 126 6.58 15.12 22.87
CA PHE A 126 7.94 14.69 23.22
C PHE A 126 8.84 15.85 23.63
N ILE A 127 9.72 15.54 24.57
CA ILE A 127 10.89 16.35 24.94
C ILE A 127 12.12 15.51 24.59
N ASN A 128 12.92 15.94 23.61
CA ASN A 128 14.17 15.28 23.28
C ASN A 128 15.28 15.76 24.19
N ALA A 129 16.05 14.81 24.71
CA ALA A 129 17.12 15.09 25.64
C ALA A 129 18.30 14.12 25.45
N ALA A 130 19.49 14.52 25.85
CA ALA A 130 20.68 13.68 25.83
C ALA A 130 21.40 13.63 27.17
N GLY A 131 22.05 12.51 27.44
CA GLY A 131 22.90 12.33 28.57
C GLY A 131 23.72 11.04 28.52
N ASN A 132 24.77 10.93 29.34
CA ASN A 132 25.48 9.66 29.40
C ASN A 132 24.71 8.64 30.27
N VAL A 133 24.99 7.36 30.09
CA VAL A 133 24.36 6.24 30.81
C VAL A 133 24.40 6.45 32.33
N GLY A 134 25.52 6.97 32.88
CA GLY A 134 25.65 7.25 34.31
C GLY A 134 24.65 8.32 34.78
N GLN A 135 24.42 9.37 34.01
CA GLN A 135 23.42 10.40 34.29
C GLN A 135 21.99 9.84 34.17
N VAL A 136 21.73 9.08 33.12
CA VAL A 136 20.42 8.45 32.83
C VAL A 136 20.04 7.48 33.95
N ASN A 137 20.97 6.60 34.35
CA ASN A 137 20.75 5.67 35.47
C ASN A 137 20.39 6.38 36.77
N LEU A 138 21.06 7.51 37.05
CA LEU A 138 20.78 8.31 38.26
C LEU A 138 19.45 9.08 38.15
N ALA A 139 19.17 9.67 36.96
CA ALA A 139 17.97 10.46 36.75
C ALA A 139 16.69 9.61 36.85
N PHE A 140 16.73 8.42 36.32
CA PHE A 140 15.56 7.53 36.21
C PHE A 140 15.60 6.35 37.21
N ASN A 141 16.57 6.30 38.11
CA ASN A 141 16.71 5.24 39.10
C ASN A 141 16.62 3.83 38.47
N THR A 142 17.31 3.65 37.35
CA THR A 142 17.39 2.38 36.62
C THR A 142 18.86 1.98 36.42
N VAL A 143 19.08 0.80 35.88
CA VAL A 143 20.40 0.34 35.45
C VAL A 143 20.24 -0.24 34.04
N ILE A 144 21.07 0.25 33.15
CA ILE A 144 21.08 -0.21 31.77
C ILE A 144 22.15 -1.27 31.58
N TYR A 145 21.78 -2.40 31.01
CA TYR A 145 22.66 -3.54 30.71
C TYR A 145 22.70 -3.84 29.22
N ASP A 146 23.83 -4.35 28.79
CA ASP A 146 23.99 -4.94 27.45
C ASP A 146 23.51 -6.39 27.48
N TYR A 147 22.82 -6.81 26.42
CA TYR A 147 22.27 -8.15 26.24
C TYR A 147 22.69 -8.72 24.88
N ASN A 148 22.79 -10.05 24.79
CA ASN A 148 22.80 -10.72 23.49
C ASN A 148 21.34 -11.04 23.09
N TYR A 149 20.84 -10.36 22.08
CA TYR A 149 19.48 -10.57 21.54
C TYR A 149 19.55 -10.78 20.02
N LYS A 150 19.06 -11.92 19.53
CA LYS A 150 19.11 -12.30 18.09
C LYS A 150 20.52 -12.15 17.46
N ASN A 151 21.56 -12.52 18.19
CA ASN A 151 23.00 -12.38 17.84
C ASN A 151 23.52 -10.94 17.73
N ASN A 152 22.76 -9.95 18.15
CA ASN A 152 23.18 -8.56 18.29
C ASN A 152 23.42 -8.22 19.76
N THR A 153 24.36 -7.31 20.02
CA THR A 153 24.46 -6.69 21.33
C THR A 153 23.52 -5.48 21.36
N VAL A 154 22.54 -5.52 22.25
CA VAL A 154 21.58 -4.44 22.49
C VAL A 154 21.65 -4.03 23.97
N TYR A 155 21.30 -2.79 24.29
CA TYR A 155 21.15 -2.39 25.68
C TYR A 155 19.67 -2.21 26.06
N ALA A 156 19.34 -2.42 27.34
CA ALA A 156 18.00 -2.19 27.88
C ALA A 156 18.03 -2.03 29.41
N PRO A 157 17.00 -1.41 30.03
CA PRO A 157 16.91 -1.29 31.47
C PRO A 157 16.56 -2.63 32.13
N VAL A 158 17.22 -2.93 33.25
CA VAL A 158 16.94 -4.16 34.04
C VAL A 158 15.73 -4.02 34.96
N ASN A 159 15.30 -2.80 35.21
CA ASN A 159 14.15 -2.48 36.08
C ASN A 159 13.39 -1.28 35.52
N GLU A 160 12.11 -1.19 35.85
CA GLU A 160 11.29 -0.04 35.47
C GLU A 160 11.92 1.26 35.98
N PRO A 161 12.04 2.31 35.17
CA PRO A 161 12.53 3.60 35.59
C PRO A 161 11.57 4.26 36.58
N ALA A 162 12.12 5.11 37.46
CA ALA A 162 11.36 5.85 38.42
C ALA A 162 11.72 7.34 38.41
N VAL A 163 10.73 8.19 38.52
CA VAL A 163 10.87 9.65 38.53
C VAL A 163 10.18 10.25 39.76
N PRO A 164 10.50 11.51 40.14
CA PRO A 164 9.82 12.16 41.25
C PRO A 164 8.29 12.17 41.10
N ALA A 165 7.58 12.01 42.22
CA ALA A 165 6.12 11.91 42.26
C ALA A 165 5.38 13.13 41.69
N ASN A 166 6.02 14.31 41.66
CA ASN A 166 5.43 15.49 40.98
C ASN A 166 5.63 15.50 39.47
N VAL A 167 6.52 14.67 38.91
CA VAL A 167 6.81 14.57 37.45
C VAL A 167 6.13 13.36 36.81
N SER A 168 6.08 12.24 37.55
CA SER A 168 5.54 10.96 37.03
C SER A 168 4.12 11.03 36.44
N PRO A 169 3.19 11.91 36.90
CA PRO A 169 1.88 12.01 36.28
C PRO A 169 1.91 12.47 34.83
N PHE A 170 2.98 13.15 34.41
CA PHE A 170 3.09 13.76 33.07
C PHE A 170 3.82 12.89 32.07
N ILE A 171 4.66 11.95 32.51
CA ILE A 171 5.48 11.10 31.65
C ILE A 171 4.69 9.86 31.21
N GLN A 172 4.64 9.62 29.88
CA GLN A 172 4.09 8.42 29.25
C GLN A 172 5.17 7.36 29.09
N ASN A 173 6.31 7.74 28.49
CA ASN A 173 7.47 6.87 28.32
C ASN A 173 8.78 7.63 28.41
N ILE A 174 9.88 6.89 28.49
CA ILE A 174 11.25 7.39 28.41
C ILE A 174 11.93 6.59 27.32
N GLY A 175 11.69 6.98 26.05
CA GLY A 175 12.28 6.33 24.88
C GLY A 175 13.79 6.51 24.81
N GLY A 176 14.51 5.53 24.28
CA GLY A 176 15.96 5.49 24.19
C GLY A 176 16.66 4.87 25.40
N LEU A 177 15.90 4.24 26.32
CA LEU A 177 16.47 3.38 27.37
C LEU A 177 16.85 1.99 26.82
N ASP A 178 16.46 1.65 25.60
CA ASP A 178 16.89 0.50 24.84
C ASP A 178 17.22 0.90 23.39
N ASP A 179 17.96 0.03 22.68
CA ASP A 179 18.34 0.19 21.28
C ASP A 179 17.99 -1.05 20.44
N ILE A 180 16.91 -1.73 20.77
CA ILE A 180 16.42 -2.83 19.94
C ILE A 180 16.04 -2.26 18.57
N PRO A 181 16.70 -2.70 17.47
CA PRO A 181 16.48 -2.11 16.16
C PRO A 181 15.10 -2.47 15.62
N ILE A 182 14.46 -1.51 15.00
CA ILE A 182 13.25 -1.72 14.17
C ILE A 182 13.67 -2.42 12.89
N GLU A 183 12.93 -3.45 12.50
CA GLU A 183 13.27 -4.31 11.35
C GLU A 183 12.32 -4.02 10.17
N PRO A 184 12.81 -4.04 8.91
CA PRO A 184 11.93 -3.98 7.74
C PRO A 184 11.34 -5.37 7.45
N HIS A 185 10.11 -5.40 6.92
CA HIS A 185 9.35 -6.63 6.69
C HIS A 185 9.33 -7.03 5.21
N HIS A 186 10.51 -7.38 4.65
CA HIS A 186 10.63 -7.82 3.27
C HIS A 186 11.46 -9.08 3.09
N HIS A 187 11.18 -9.81 2.00
CA HIS A 187 11.95 -10.98 1.58
C HIS A 187 12.28 -10.93 0.10
N ILE A 188 13.55 -11.12 -0.23
CA ILE A 188 14.03 -11.23 -1.62
C ILE A 188 13.85 -12.66 -2.11
N ASN A 189 13.16 -12.85 -3.23
CA ASN A 189 13.09 -14.14 -3.89
C ASN A 189 14.34 -14.37 -4.77
N LYS A 190 15.33 -15.05 -4.22
CA LYS A 190 16.58 -15.40 -4.94
C LYS A 190 16.39 -16.41 -6.08
N ASN A 191 15.26 -17.11 -6.11
CA ASN A 191 14.93 -18.13 -7.09
C ASN A 191 13.69 -17.75 -7.93
N ALA A 192 13.44 -16.46 -8.08
CA ALA A 192 12.29 -15.96 -8.81
C ALA A 192 12.25 -16.58 -10.21
N ARG A 193 11.16 -17.28 -10.53
CA ARG A 193 10.87 -17.67 -11.91
C ARG A 193 10.40 -16.43 -12.63
N PRO A 194 10.69 -16.27 -13.93
CA PRO A 194 10.17 -15.12 -14.68
C PRO A 194 8.64 -15.12 -14.63
N LEU A 195 8.07 -14.28 -13.77
CA LEU A 195 6.77 -13.65 -13.97
C LEU A 195 6.98 -12.53 -15.01
N VAL A 196 6.00 -11.74 -15.29
CA VAL A 196 6.07 -10.80 -16.42
C VAL A 196 7.03 -9.62 -16.16
N GLY A 197 7.27 -9.26 -14.90
CA GLY A 197 8.19 -8.18 -14.53
C GLY A 197 9.68 -8.57 -14.63
N PRO A 198 10.57 -7.63 -14.93
CA PRO A 198 11.99 -7.84 -14.76
C PRO A 198 12.30 -8.30 -13.32
N GLY A 199 13.26 -9.21 -13.16
CA GLY A 199 13.56 -9.81 -11.86
C GLY A 199 12.58 -10.91 -11.42
N GLY A 200 11.43 -11.08 -12.10
CA GLY A 200 10.50 -12.19 -11.90
C GLY A 200 9.35 -11.92 -10.94
N GLY A 201 9.05 -10.67 -10.60
CA GLY A 201 7.88 -10.25 -9.82
C GLY A 201 6.74 -9.72 -10.69
N TYR A 202 5.59 -9.42 -10.08
CA TYR A 202 4.49 -8.74 -10.76
C TYR A 202 4.87 -7.30 -11.09
N ASN A 203 4.47 -6.85 -12.26
CA ASN A 203 4.65 -5.47 -12.70
C ASN A 203 3.46 -4.57 -12.29
N PRO A 204 3.59 -3.23 -12.42
CA PRO A 204 2.51 -2.30 -12.05
C PRO A 204 1.15 -2.58 -12.71
N ASN A 205 1.13 -3.00 -13.98
CA ASN A 205 -0.13 -3.24 -14.67
C ASN A 205 -0.84 -4.50 -14.17
N GLU A 206 -0.08 -5.55 -13.82
CA GLU A 206 -0.63 -6.76 -13.23
C GLU A 206 -1.24 -6.48 -11.86
N LEU A 207 -0.52 -5.74 -11.00
CA LEU A 207 -1.03 -5.36 -9.68
C LEU A 207 -2.28 -4.48 -9.78
N ARG A 208 -2.27 -3.48 -10.66
CA ARG A 208 -3.42 -2.59 -10.90
C ARG A 208 -4.64 -3.34 -11.39
N THR A 209 -4.43 -4.33 -12.27
CA THR A 209 -5.52 -5.13 -12.82
C THR A 209 -6.06 -6.09 -11.77
N ALA A 210 -5.18 -6.81 -11.06
CA ALA A 210 -5.58 -7.77 -10.04
C ALA A 210 -6.41 -7.12 -8.93
N TYR A 211 -5.99 -5.97 -8.44
CA TYR A 211 -6.66 -5.27 -7.35
C TYR A 211 -7.67 -4.21 -7.78
N GLY A 212 -8.05 -4.18 -9.07
CA GLY A 212 -9.07 -3.28 -9.59
C GLY A 212 -8.69 -1.80 -9.58
N VAL A 213 -7.41 -1.46 -9.50
CA VAL A 213 -6.89 -0.08 -9.49
C VAL A 213 -6.97 0.55 -10.88
N SER A 214 -6.87 -0.28 -11.94
CA SER A 214 -6.97 0.17 -13.34
C SER A 214 -8.24 1.00 -13.58
N GLY A 215 -9.36 0.63 -12.96
CA GLY A 215 -10.62 1.38 -13.09
C GLY A 215 -10.54 2.79 -12.49
N LEU A 216 -9.82 2.98 -11.37
CA LEU A 216 -9.58 4.30 -10.77
C LEU A 216 -8.65 5.14 -11.65
N ILE A 217 -7.54 4.57 -12.12
CA ILE A 217 -6.56 5.25 -12.97
C ILE A 217 -7.21 5.69 -14.28
N ASN A 218 -7.98 4.81 -14.92
CA ASN A 218 -8.72 5.10 -16.16
C ASN A 218 -9.77 6.20 -15.96
N ALA A 219 -10.35 6.30 -14.77
CA ALA A 219 -11.24 7.41 -14.39
C ALA A 219 -10.50 8.71 -14.04
N GLY A 220 -9.16 8.73 -14.16
CA GLY A 220 -8.32 9.89 -13.85
C GLY A 220 -7.90 10.00 -12.37
N TYR A 221 -8.23 8.99 -11.55
CA TYR A 221 -7.85 8.93 -10.14
C TYR A 221 -6.56 8.12 -9.98
N ASN A 222 -5.43 8.79 -10.00
CA ASN A 222 -4.08 8.23 -10.03
C ASN A 222 -3.13 8.94 -9.06
N GLY A 223 -3.67 9.49 -7.98
CA GLY A 223 -2.95 10.23 -6.96
C GLY A 223 -2.71 11.71 -7.28
N THR A 224 -3.22 12.24 -8.41
CA THR A 224 -3.02 13.65 -8.76
C THR A 224 -3.55 14.58 -7.66
N GLY A 225 -2.69 15.50 -7.18
CA GLY A 225 -3.01 16.43 -6.10
C GLY A 225 -3.01 15.85 -4.69
N GLN A 226 -2.76 14.54 -4.55
CA GLN A 226 -2.62 13.88 -3.25
C GLN A 226 -1.16 13.82 -2.82
N THR A 227 -0.94 13.65 -1.51
CA THR A 227 0.38 13.42 -0.92
C THR A 227 0.34 12.18 -0.04
N VAL A 228 1.33 11.30 -0.20
CA VAL A 228 1.58 10.14 0.65
C VAL A 228 2.84 10.40 1.47
N ALA A 229 2.80 10.16 2.76
CA ALA A 229 4.00 10.06 3.60
C ALA A 229 4.50 8.62 3.60
N ILE A 230 5.80 8.44 3.44
CA ILE A 230 6.48 7.15 3.56
C ILE A 230 7.47 7.29 4.72
N PHE A 231 7.30 6.44 5.73
CA PHE A 231 8.15 6.41 6.92
C PHE A 231 9.32 5.46 6.69
N GLU A 232 10.56 5.97 6.87
CA GLU A 232 11.79 5.23 6.54
C GLU A 232 12.87 5.40 7.60
N LEU A 233 13.61 4.32 7.86
CA LEU A 233 14.74 4.30 8.79
C LEU A 233 16.09 4.07 8.11
N ASP A 234 16.13 4.21 6.79
CA ASP A 234 17.34 4.16 5.96
C ASP A 234 17.20 5.13 4.77
N GLY A 235 18.29 5.35 4.05
CA GLY A 235 18.32 6.09 2.82
C GLY A 235 18.14 5.19 1.59
N TYR A 236 18.08 5.82 0.41
CA TYR A 236 17.92 5.14 -0.88
C TYR A 236 18.74 5.78 -1.99
N THR A 237 18.89 5.06 -3.11
CA THR A 237 19.55 5.56 -4.32
C THR A 237 18.50 6.15 -5.27
N PRO A 238 18.41 7.49 -5.46
CA PRO A 238 17.37 8.12 -6.29
C PRO A 238 17.32 7.64 -7.74
N SER A 239 18.48 7.23 -8.33
CA SER A 239 18.53 6.69 -9.68
C SER A 239 17.79 5.35 -9.82
N ASP A 240 17.65 4.60 -8.75
CA ASP A 240 16.95 3.31 -8.76
C ASP A 240 15.46 3.53 -8.97
N VAL A 241 14.84 4.38 -8.15
CA VAL A 241 13.44 4.80 -8.31
C VAL A 241 13.19 5.40 -9.69
N ASN A 242 14.10 6.26 -10.18
CA ASN A 242 13.98 6.85 -11.52
C ASN A 242 14.05 5.79 -12.63
N THR A 243 14.89 4.77 -12.48
CA THR A 243 14.97 3.64 -13.42
C THR A 243 13.67 2.86 -13.46
N TYR A 244 13.08 2.58 -12.29
CA TYR A 244 11.77 1.94 -12.18
C TYR A 244 10.67 2.74 -12.89
N LEU A 245 10.55 4.05 -12.56
CA LEU A 245 9.56 4.95 -13.16
C LEU A 245 9.68 5.00 -14.68
N ASN A 246 10.90 5.10 -15.20
CA ASN A 246 11.15 5.15 -16.64
C ASN A 246 10.81 3.83 -17.33
N ASN A 247 11.16 2.68 -16.71
CA ASN A 247 10.89 1.37 -17.29
C ASN A 247 9.39 1.10 -17.48
N TYR A 248 8.58 1.55 -16.51
CA TYR A 248 7.13 1.33 -16.54
C TYR A 248 6.33 2.54 -17.02
N ASN A 249 7.00 3.60 -17.52
CA ASN A 249 6.36 4.83 -18.02
C ASN A 249 5.42 5.49 -16.99
N LEU A 250 5.82 5.52 -15.72
CA LEU A 250 5.01 6.06 -14.62
C LEU A 250 5.10 7.60 -14.47
N GLY A 251 5.75 8.27 -15.41
CA GLY A 251 5.89 9.72 -15.42
C GLY A 251 7.15 10.23 -14.70
N ALA A 252 7.21 11.54 -14.48
CA ALA A 252 8.35 12.18 -13.82
C ALA A 252 8.32 11.90 -12.32
N PRO A 253 9.50 11.81 -11.66
CA PRO A 253 9.60 11.62 -10.22
C PRO A 253 8.84 12.69 -9.42
N LYS A 254 8.04 12.27 -8.44
CA LYS A 254 7.24 13.15 -7.57
C LYS A 254 7.53 12.85 -6.10
N TYR A 255 8.79 12.78 -5.73
CA TYR A 255 9.19 12.52 -4.34
C TYR A 255 10.12 13.62 -3.80
N SER A 256 10.14 13.76 -2.49
CA SER A 256 11.07 14.63 -1.77
C SER A 256 11.28 14.15 -0.36
N ASN A 257 12.52 14.28 0.15
CA ASN A 257 12.89 13.82 1.48
C ASN A 257 12.55 14.86 2.55
N VAL A 258 12.17 14.36 3.72
CA VAL A 258 12.07 15.07 4.98
C VAL A 258 13.02 14.37 5.95
N LEU A 259 14.17 14.99 6.20
CA LEU A 259 15.20 14.42 7.07
C LEU A 259 14.89 14.79 8.52
N VAL A 260 14.85 13.79 9.40
CA VAL A 260 14.51 13.91 10.82
C VAL A 260 15.76 13.60 11.65
N ASP A 261 15.98 14.30 12.74
CA ASP A 261 17.07 14.09 13.71
C ASP A 261 18.47 14.00 13.07
N GLY A 262 18.72 14.83 12.08
CA GLY A 262 20.02 14.86 11.39
C GLY A 262 20.30 13.66 10.48
N ALA A 263 19.30 12.82 10.19
CA ALA A 263 19.43 11.75 9.21
C ALA A 263 19.87 12.28 7.83
N THR A 264 20.46 11.41 7.05
CA THR A 264 20.88 11.70 5.67
C THR A 264 20.27 10.66 4.73
N ASN A 265 20.05 11.02 3.47
CA ASN A 265 19.66 10.03 2.46
C ASN A 265 20.90 9.24 1.99
N THR A 266 21.50 8.48 2.90
CA THR A 266 22.64 7.61 2.61
C THR A 266 22.16 6.17 2.65
N PRO A 267 22.15 5.45 1.50
CA PRO A 267 21.60 4.10 1.44
C PRO A 267 22.44 3.10 2.22
N GLY A 268 21.84 2.36 3.13
CA GLY A 268 22.41 1.29 3.94
C GLY A 268 21.82 -0.08 3.58
N ALA A 269 21.78 -0.98 4.57
CA ALA A 269 21.24 -2.32 4.42
C ALA A 269 19.70 -2.32 4.22
N GLY A 270 19.01 -1.32 4.74
CA GLY A 270 17.57 -1.13 4.61
C GLY A 270 17.14 -0.40 3.32
N ALA A 271 18.08 -0.01 2.45
CA ALA A 271 17.77 0.76 1.24
C ALA A 271 16.80 0.04 0.28
N ILE A 272 16.74 -1.28 0.31
CA ILE A 272 15.80 -2.07 -0.50
C ILE A 272 14.35 -1.83 -0.04
N GLU A 273 14.14 -1.68 1.27
CA GLU A 273 12.83 -1.35 1.84
C GLU A 273 12.34 -0.01 1.31
N VAL A 274 13.21 1.00 1.37
CA VAL A 274 12.86 2.35 0.95
C VAL A 274 12.47 2.42 -0.53
N VAL A 275 13.24 1.76 -1.42
CA VAL A 275 12.88 1.71 -2.85
C VAL A 275 11.63 0.87 -3.10
N LEU A 276 11.42 -0.23 -2.35
CA LEU A 276 10.20 -1.04 -2.42
C LEU A 276 8.95 -0.18 -2.17
N ASP A 277 8.91 0.52 -1.04
CA ASP A 277 7.77 1.37 -0.66
C ASP A 277 7.50 2.46 -1.71
N MET A 278 8.55 3.18 -2.13
CA MET A 278 8.45 4.26 -3.12
C MET A 278 7.98 3.76 -4.48
N GLU A 279 8.49 2.62 -4.95
CA GLU A 279 8.17 2.05 -6.25
C GLU A 279 6.77 1.45 -6.28
N VAL A 280 6.33 0.79 -5.20
CA VAL A 280 4.97 0.25 -5.08
C VAL A 280 3.94 1.38 -5.01
N VAL A 281 4.17 2.44 -4.21
CA VAL A 281 3.28 3.61 -4.22
C VAL A 281 3.23 4.25 -5.61
N SER A 282 4.38 4.37 -6.31
CA SER A 282 4.42 4.87 -7.70
C SER A 282 3.68 3.96 -8.67
N ALA A 283 3.74 2.64 -8.44
CA ALA A 283 3.02 1.67 -9.26
C ALA A 283 1.51 1.88 -9.18
N LEU A 284 0.95 2.16 -8.02
CA LEU A 284 -0.49 2.25 -7.80
C LEU A 284 -1.02 3.68 -8.00
N ALA A 285 -0.33 4.69 -7.46
CA ALA A 285 -0.71 6.10 -7.50
C ALA A 285 0.40 6.96 -8.18
N PRO A 286 0.61 6.82 -9.49
CA PRO A 286 1.80 7.37 -10.17
C PRO A 286 1.89 8.89 -10.17
N ASN A 287 0.82 9.59 -9.85
CA ASN A 287 0.80 11.05 -9.78
C ASN A 287 0.72 11.61 -8.36
N ALA A 288 0.78 10.77 -7.33
CA ALA A 288 0.88 11.22 -5.95
C ALA A 288 2.24 11.86 -5.65
N ASN A 289 2.26 12.88 -4.80
CA ASN A 289 3.49 13.41 -4.23
C ASN A 289 3.91 12.51 -3.07
N GLN A 290 5.12 11.96 -3.11
CA GLN A 290 5.66 11.15 -2.03
C GLN A 290 6.55 12.02 -1.13
N LYS A 291 6.33 12.01 0.17
CA LYS A 291 7.17 12.62 1.20
C LYS A 291 7.86 11.51 1.98
N ILE A 292 9.17 11.37 1.76
CA ILE A 292 9.98 10.31 2.35
C ILE A 292 10.56 10.85 3.65
N TYR A 293 10.00 10.42 4.78
CA TYR A 293 10.45 10.81 6.12
C TYR A 293 11.54 9.85 6.57
N ILE A 294 12.78 10.30 6.52
CA ILE A 294 13.97 9.50 6.85
C ILE A 294 14.48 9.90 8.23
N ALA A 295 14.56 8.94 9.14
CA ALA A 295 15.07 9.11 10.50
C ALA A 295 16.16 8.07 10.83
N PRO A 296 16.99 8.30 11.86
CA PRO A 296 17.85 7.24 12.40
C PRO A 296 17.02 6.06 12.93
N ASN A 297 17.49 4.83 12.74
CA ASN A 297 16.87 3.64 13.34
C ASN A 297 17.17 3.60 14.85
N SER A 298 16.41 4.35 15.60
CA SER A 298 16.44 4.47 17.06
C SER A 298 15.04 4.85 17.56
N THR A 299 14.74 4.57 18.84
CA THR A 299 13.44 4.93 19.44
C THR A 299 13.12 6.41 19.29
N GLN A 300 14.11 7.32 19.47
CA GLN A 300 13.91 8.74 19.23
C GLN A 300 13.57 9.03 17.78
N GLY A 301 14.36 8.51 16.82
CA GLY A 301 14.13 8.74 15.39
C GLY A 301 12.77 8.24 14.93
N VAL A 302 12.32 7.09 15.43
CA VAL A 302 10.98 6.53 15.16
C VAL A 302 9.88 7.46 15.65
N ASN A 303 9.96 7.85 16.95
CA ASN A 303 8.99 8.74 17.56
C ASN A 303 8.93 10.10 16.86
N ASP A 304 10.08 10.69 16.58
CA ASP A 304 10.16 12.00 15.93
C ASP A 304 9.71 11.97 14.47
N ALA A 305 9.98 10.89 13.74
CA ALA A 305 9.51 10.76 12.35
C ALA A 305 7.99 10.61 12.27
N TYR A 306 7.38 9.68 13.03
CA TYR A 306 5.91 9.58 13.06
C TYR A 306 5.27 10.86 13.59
N ASN A 307 5.83 11.46 14.65
CA ASN A 307 5.34 12.71 15.20
C ASN A 307 5.45 13.87 14.19
N LYS A 308 6.51 13.88 13.38
CA LYS A 308 6.66 14.87 12.31
C LYS A 308 5.64 14.69 11.20
N ILE A 309 5.37 13.45 10.78
CA ILE A 309 4.32 13.15 9.78
C ILE A 309 2.96 13.72 10.25
N VAL A 310 2.58 13.44 11.50
CA VAL A 310 1.28 13.91 12.00
C VAL A 310 1.25 15.42 12.25
N THR A 311 2.36 16.04 12.65
CA THR A 311 2.42 17.50 12.91
C THR A 311 2.56 18.31 11.62
N ASP A 312 3.24 17.82 10.60
CA ASP A 312 3.28 18.44 9.27
C ASP A 312 1.89 18.41 8.61
N ASN A 313 1.14 17.34 8.80
CA ASN A 313 -0.24 17.13 8.32
C ASN A 313 -0.45 17.44 6.84
N ILE A 314 0.59 17.25 6.01
CA ILE A 314 0.57 17.49 4.56
C ILE A 314 0.12 16.25 3.77
N ALA A 315 0.29 15.07 4.34
CA ALA A 315 -0.19 13.80 3.80
C ALA A 315 -1.43 13.33 4.58
N LYS A 316 -2.42 12.79 3.86
CA LYS A 316 -3.59 12.14 4.47
C LYS A 316 -3.48 10.62 4.50
N VAL A 317 -2.47 10.09 3.86
CA VAL A 317 -2.13 8.67 3.85
C VAL A 317 -0.65 8.53 4.20
N THR A 318 -0.35 7.57 5.08
CA THR A 318 1.01 7.20 5.47
C THR A 318 1.21 5.71 5.22
N SER A 319 2.35 5.33 4.63
CA SER A 319 2.84 3.94 4.55
C SER A 319 4.01 3.75 5.49
N THR A 320 4.07 2.58 6.14
CA THR A 320 5.23 2.13 6.90
C THR A 320 5.40 0.63 6.80
N SER A 321 6.62 0.24 6.49
CA SER A 321 7.03 -1.16 6.32
C SER A 321 8.06 -1.59 7.36
N TRP A 322 8.28 -0.73 8.36
CA TRP A 322 9.20 -0.96 9.48
C TRP A 322 8.42 -1.23 10.74
N GLY A 323 8.77 -2.30 11.46
CA GLY A 323 8.07 -2.68 12.66
C GLY A 323 8.91 -3.49 13.63
N LEU A 324 8.30 -3.79 14.76
CA LEU A 324 8.88 -4.61 15.80
C LEU A 324 7.75 -5.27 16.60
N CYS A 325 7.88 -6.54 16.93
CA CYS A 325 6.82 -7.22 17.68
C CYS A 325 6.50 -6.49 19.02
N GLU A 326 5.22 -6.49 19.41
CA GLU A 326 4.76 -5.78 20.63
C GLU A 326 5.62 -6.06 21.88
N ALA A 327 6.04 -7.32 22.10
CA ALA A 327 6.83 -7.68 23.27
C ALA A 327 8.29 -7.20 23.19
N ALA A 328 8.80 -6.84 22.01
CA ALA A 328 10.12 -6.22 21.83
C ALA A 328 10.05 -4.70 21.85
N SER A 329 8.94 -4.10 21.43
CA SER A 329 8.69 -2.65 21.55
C SER A 329 8.54 -2.20 23.01
N GLY A 330 7.95 -3.03 23.87
CA GLY A 330 7.62 -2.68 25.25
C GLY A 330 6.38 -1.78 25.39
N ASN A 331 5.66 -1.95 26.49
CA ASN A 331 4.36 -1.30 26.68
C ASN A 331 4.42 0.23 26.76
N ALA A 332 5.54 0.79 27.22
CA ALA A 332 5.72 2.25 27.31
C ALA A 332 5.79 2.88 25.91
N GLU A 333 6.54 2.26 25.00
CA GLU A 333 6.68 2.72 23.61
C GLU A 333 5.38 2.52 22.83
N LEU A 334 4.70 1.38 22.97
CA LEU A 334 3.36 1.17 22.39
C LEU A 334 2.39 2.29 22.78
N GLY A 335 2.43 2.74 24.05
CA GLY A 335 1.61 3.84 24.54
C GLY A 335 2.00 5.21 23.97
N ALA A 336 3.29 5.44 23.69
CA ALA A 336 3.79 6.67 23.07
C ALA A 336 3.39 6.77 21.61
N LEU A 337 3.60 5.69 20.83
CA LEU A 337 3.18 5.60 19.44
C LEU A 337 1.65 5.75 19.30
N ASN A 338 0.88 5.13 20.20
CA ASN A 338 -0.58 5.29 20.21
C ASN A 338 -1.02 6.76 20.38
N ASN A 339 -0.30 7.58 21.16
CA ASN A 339 -0.62 9.00 21.27
C ASN A 339 -0.39 9.75 19.95
N ILE A 340 0.65 9.38 19.19
CA ILE A 340 0.93 9.96 17.86
C ILE A 340 -0.18 9.57 16.87
N PHE A 341 -0.51 8.28 16.78
CA PHE A 341 -1.53 7.80 15.84
C PHE A 341 -2.94 8.25 16.22
N THR A 342 -3.22 8.44 17.51
CA THR A 342 -4.47 9.09 17.97
C THR A 342 -4.57 10.53 17.45
N GLN A 343 -3.46 11.29 17.44
CA GLN A 343 -3.43 12.61 16.80
C GLN A 343 -3.69 12.50 15.30
N GLY A 344 -3.03 11.59 14.60
CA GLY A 344 -3.24 11.34 13.18
C GLY A 344 -4.70 11.07 12.84
N ALA A 345 -5.35 10.18 13.59
CA ALA A 345 -6.77 9.87 13.45
C ALA A 345 -7.67 11.09 13.66
N ALA A 346 -7.41 11.89 14.70
CA ALA A 346 -8.17 13.12 14.97
C ALA A 346 -7.99 14.19 13.88
N GLN A 347 -6.89 14.13 13.11
CA GLN A 347 -6.57 15.02 11.98
C GLN A 347 -7.00 14.44 10.62
N GLY A 348 -7.65 13.28 10.60
CA GLY A 348 -8.09 12.62 9.38
C GLY A 348 -6.95 12.06 8.53
N GLN A 349 -5.94 11.51 9.17
CA GLN A 349 -4.84 10.78 8.54
C GLN A 349 -5.04 9.28 8.71
N ALA A 350 -4.78 8.50 7.67
CA ALA A 350 -4.77 7.04 7.67
C ALA A 350 -3.33 6.54 7.57
N THR A 351 -2.93 5.65 8.48
CA THR A 351 -1.62 4.97 8.43
C THR A 351 -1.84 3.50 8.10
N PHE A 352 -1.10 2.98 7.13
CA PHE A 352 -1.06 1.58 6.74
C PHE A 352 0.30 1.02 7.12
N ALA A 353 0.32 -0.07 7.87
CA ALA A 353 1.55 -0.69 8.37
C ALA A 353 1.61 -2.17 8.03
N ALA A 354 2.78 -2.64 7.62
CA ALA A 354 3.08 -4.05 7.48
C ALA A 354 2.89 -4.79 8.81
N THR A 355 2.35 -6.01 8.79
CA THR A 355 2.05 -6.78 9.99
C THR A 355 3.15 -7.76 10.40
N GLY A 356 4.30 -7.73 9.72
CA GLY A 356 5.40 -8.65 9.95
C GLY A 356 5.40 -9.86 9.01
N ASP A 357 6.53 -10.55 8.94
CA ASP A 357 6.80 -11.60 7.95
C ASP A 357 7.08 -12.97 8.58
N SER A 358 6.89 -13.09 9.88
CA SER A 358 7.07 -14.35 10.64
C SER A 358 5.74 -15.05 10.98
N GLY A 359 4.68 -14.74 10.24
CA GLY A 359 3.34 -15.25 10.50
C GLY A 359 2.82 -14.83 11.87
N ALA A 360 2.11 -15.72 12.54
CA ALA A 360 1.57 -15.46 13.88
C ALA A 360 2.64 -15.38 14.99
N TYR A 361 3.93 -15.58 14.67
CA TYR A 361 5.05 -15.68 15.61
C TYR A 361 6.02 -14.50 15.49
N ASP A 362 5.52 -13.31 15.42
CA ASP A 362 6.27 -12.11 15.04
C ASP A 362 7.49 -11.79 15.93
N CYS A 363 7.43 -12.07 17.23
CA CYS A 363 8.54 -11.81 18.16
C CYS A 363 9.80 -12.65 17.94
N SER A 364 9.71 -13.77 17.26
CA SER A 364 10.91 -14.56 16.94
C SER A 364 10.62 -15.63 15.91
N GLY A 365 11.37 -15.68 14.87
CA GLY A 365 11.33 -16.73 13.86
C GLY A 365 11.52 -18.17 14.36
N ASN A 366 11.61 -18.42 15.69
CA ASN A 366 11.81 -19.73 16.30
C ASN A 366 11.09 -19.93 17.63
N SER A 367 10.27 -18.99 18.14
CA SER A 367 9.48 -19.20 19.35
C SER A 367 8.05 -19.59 18.99
N ASN A 368 7.46 -20.48 19.77
CA ASN A 368 6.05 -20.84 19.67
C ASN A 368 5.13 -19.79 20.33
N SER A 369 5.60 -18.58 20.56
CA SER A 369 4.84 -17.49 21.21
C SER A 369 4.11 -16.68 20.16
N LEU A 370 2.79 -16.68 20.21
CA LEU A 370 1.94 -15.86 19.35
C LEU A 370 2.13 -14.38 19.70
N ALA A 371 2.35 -13.56 18.68
CA ALA A 371 2.56 -12.12 18.83
C ALA A 371 2.18 -11.38 17.54
N VAL A 372 1.87 -10.10 17.67
CA VAL A 372 1.60 -9.20 16.55
C VAL A 372 2.65 -8.09 16.51
N ASP A 373 2.78 -7.46 15.36
CA ASP A 373 3.73 -6.38 15.10
C ASP A 373 3.21 -5.01 15.56
N SER A 374 4.11 -4.11 15.88
CA SER A 374 3.90 -2.68 16.10
C SER A 374 4.66 -1.89 15.01
N PRO A 375 4.01 -0.92 14.33
CA PRO A 375 2.77 -0.27 14.75
C PRO A 375 1.47 -0.89 14.24
N ALA A 376 1.49 -1.99 13.48
CA ALA A 376 0.29 -2.62 12.90
C ALA A 376 -0.77 -3.02 13.94
N GLY A 377 -0.35 -3.33 15.17
CA GLY A 377 -1.23 -3.63 16.30
C GLY A 377 -1.97 -2.42 16.88
N ASP A 378 -1.56 -1.17 16.55
CA ASP A 378 -2.19 0.02 17.10
C ASP A 378 -3.63 0.21 16.61
N PRO A 379 -4.60 0.60 17.48
CA PRO A 379 -5.99 0.82 17.10
C PRO A 379 -6.25 1.90 16.06
N TYR A 380 -5.28 2.77 15.78
CA TYR A 380 -5.37 3.85 14.79
C TYR A 380 -4.48 3.63 13.56
N VAL A 381 -3.89 2.42 13.44
CA VAL A 381 -3.05 2.00 12.31
C VAL A 381 -3.68 0.79 11.63
N VAL A 382 -3.91 0.86 10.33
CA VAL A 382 -4.42 -0.24 9.52
C VAL A 382 -3.32 -1.27 9.34
N GLY A 383 -3.44 -2.41 10.02
CA GLY A 383 -2.52 -3.53 9.84
C GLY A 383 -2.78 -4.25 8.52
N VAL A 384 -1.76 -4.34 7.68
CA VAL A 384 -1.83 -4.94 6.35
C VAL A 384 -1.10 -6.27 6.35
N GLY A 385 -1.85 -7.36 6.27
CA GLY A 385 -1.37 -8.73 6.22
C GLY A 385 -0.93 -9.20 4.84
N GLY A 386 -0.47 -10.42 4.75
CA GLY A 386 0.12 -10.99 3.55
C GLY A 386 -0.69 -12.13 2.94
N THR A 387 -0.82 -12.11 1.60
CA THR A 387 -1.41 -13.19 0.80
C THR A 387 -0.44 -13.69 -0.26
N HIS A 388 -0.77 -14.82 -0.86
CA HIS A 388 -0.18 -15.35 -2.09
C HIS A 388 -1.18 -15.12 -3.22
N LEU A 389 -0.90 -14.17 -4.10
CA LEU A 389 -1.77 -13.79 -5.21
C LEU A 389 -1.54 -14.71 -6.41
N THR A 390 -2.61 -15.22 -6.98
CA THR A 390 -2.61 -15.89 -8.29
C THR A 390 -3.40 -15.06 -9.29
N ILE A 391 -2.78 -14.75 -10.43
CA ILE A 391 -3.42 -14.02 -11.52
C ILE A 391 -3.50 -14.88 -12.77
N ASN A 392 -4.51 -14.60 -13.60
CA ASN A 392 -4.61 -15.09 -14.95
C ASN A 392 -3.80 -14.22 -15.92
N THR A 393 -3.74 -14.63 -17.19
CA THR A 393 -3.12 -13.84 -18.27
C THR A 393 -3.71 -12.42 -18.31
N GLY A 394 -2.83 -11.42 -18.41
CA GLY A 394 -3.22 -10.01 -18.41
C GLY A 394 -3.40 -9.40 -17.02
N GLY A 395 -2.98 -10.10 -15.97
CA GLY A 395 -3.04 -9.57 -14.58
C GLY A 395 -4.39 -9.73 -13.90
N VAL A 396 -5.36 -10.42 -14.53
CA VAL A 396 -6.70 -10.59 -13.96
C VAL A 396 -6.64 -11.43 -12.70
N TYR A 397 -7.23 -10.92 -11.61
CA TYR A 397 -7.36 -11.64 -10.33
C TYR A 397 -7.96 -13.04 -10.55
N SER A 398 -7.34 -14.05 -9.97
CA SER A 398 -7.82 -15.43 -10.00
C SER A 398 -8.19 -15.91 -8.61
N SER A 399 -7.26 -15.84 -7.68
CA SER A 399 -7.46 -16.26 -6.29
C SER A 399 -6.33 -15.73 -5.40
N GLU A 400 -6.60 -15.71 -4.10
CA GLU A 400 -5.58 -15.52 -3.07
C GLU A 400 -5.68 -16.60 -2.00
N ALA A 401 -4.53 -16.88 -1.36
CA ALA A 401 -4.42 -17.68 -0.17
C ALA A 401 -3.64 -16.91 0.89
N ALA A 402 -3.89 -17.12 2.17
CA ALA A 402 -3.04 -16.55 3.22
C ALA A 402 -1.59 -17.00 3.02
N TRP A 403 -0.65 -16.06 3.12
CA TRP A 403 0.77 -16.37 3.00
C TRP A 403 1.30 -17.02 4.27
N GLY A 404 1.75 -18.28 4.13
CA GLY A 404 2.43 -19.01 5.18
C GLY A 404 3.29 -20.13 4.59
N ASN A 405 4.58 -20.06 4.78
CA ASN A 405 5.56 -21.02 4.29
C ASN A 405 6.29 -21.69 5.46
N SER A 406 5.81 -22.86 5.87
CA SER A 406 6.39 -23.62 6.98
C SER A 406 7.79 -24.14 6.70
N SER A 407 8.25 -24.16 5.44
CA SER A 407 9.59 -24.66 5.09
C SER A 407 10.71 -23.67 5.47
N ASN A 408 10.42 -22.39 5.50
CA ASN A 408 11.36 -21.33 5.88
C ASN A 408 10.88 -20.46 7.06
N GLY A 409 9.68 -20.71 7.59
CA GLY A 409 9.12 -19.98 8.73
C GLY A 409 8.61 -18.56 8.39
N SER A 410 8.41 -18.24 7.09
CA SER A 410 7.87 -16.94 6.66
C SER A 410 6.36 -16.99 6.46
N GLY A 411 5.70 -15.85 6.67
CA GLY A 411 4.25 -15.72 6.49
C GLY A 411 3.74 -14.36 6.93
N GLY A 412 2.57 -13.95 6.43
CA GLY A 412 1.96 -12.68 6.81
C GLY A 412 1.63 -12.61 8.29
N GLY A 413 2.03 -11.54 8.96
CA GLY A 413 1.78 -11.32 10.37
C GLY A 413 0.28 -11.23 10.69
N GLY A 414 -0.09 -11.66 11.89
CA GLY A 414 -1.48 -11.58 12.35
C GLY A 414 -1.71 -12.35 13.63
N GLY A 415 -2.78 -11.96 14.33
CA GLY A 415 -3.11 -12.51 15.64
C GLY A 415 -3.89 -11.54 16.51
N VAL A 416 -3.62 -11.57 17.81
CA VAL A 416 -4.32 -10.77 18.81
C VAL A 416 -3.29 -9.99 19.61
N SER A 417 -3.46 -8.67 19.70
CA SER A 417 -2.61 -7.81 20.52
C SER A 417 -2.67 -8.22 21.99
N SER A 418 -1.50 -8.24 22.61
CA SER A 418 -1.37 -8.44 24.05
C SER A 418 -1.58 -7.16 24.86
N TYR A 419 -1.47 -6.01 24.20
CA TYR A 419 -1.50 -4.68 24.82
C TYR A 419 -2.80 -3.94 24.57
N PHE A 420 -3.28 -3.87 23.33
CA PHE A 420 -4.44 -3.07 22.97
C PHE A 420 -5.76 -3.83 23.15
N THR A 421 -6.73 -3.17 23.77
CA THR A 421 -8.11 -3.67 23.82
C THR A 421 -8.78 -3.53 22.45
N LYS A 422 -9.82 -4.34 22.21
CA LYS A 422 -10.60 -4.31 20.98
C LYS A 422 -11.22 -2.93 20.74
N PRO A 423 -10.92 -2.27 19.60
CA PRO A 423 -11.53 -1.00 19.26
C PRO A 423 -12.99 -1.18 18.82
N SER A 424 -13.80 -0.12 18.97
CA SER A 424 -15.24 -0.15 18.71
C SER A 424 -15.60 -0.44 17.24
N TYR A 425 -14.72 -0.15 16.29
CA TYR A 425 -14.95 -0.43 14.87
C TYR A 425 -14.80 -1.92 14.52
N GLN A 426 -14.04 -2.70 15.28
CA GLN A 426 -13.89 -4.15 15.03
C GLN A 426 -15.17 -4.90 15.39
N THR A 427 -16.18 -4.75 14.53
CA THR A 427 -17.48 -5.42 14.62
C THR A 427 -17.72 -6.27 13.37
N GLY A 428 -18.51 -7.32 13.51
CA GLY A 428 -18.83 -8.24 12.42
C GLY A 428 -18.57 -9.70 12.76
N THR A 429 -18.74 -10.55 11.76
CA THR A 429 -18.54 -12.00 11.90
C THR A 429 -17.09 -12.33 12.24
N ASN A 430 -16.87 -13.24 13.18
CA ASN A 430 -15.57 -13.69 13.70
C ASN A 430 -14.77 -12.68 14.53
N LEU A 431 -15.19 -11.43 14.62
CA LEU A 431 -14.55 -10.39 15.42
C LEU A 431 -14.98 -10.46 16.90
N THR A 432 -14.63 -11.54 17.59
CA THR A 432 -15.15 -11.87 18.94
C THR A 432 -14.15 -11.70 20.08
N ASN A 433 -12.86 -11.47 19.82
CA ASN A 433 -11.85 -11.32 20.85
C ASN A 433 -12.06 -10.01 21.64
N ALA A 434 -11.61 -9.97 22.90
CA ALA A 434 -11.65 -8.78 23.75
C ALA A 434 -10.49 -7.81 23.48
N HIS A 435 -9.46 -8.26 22.75
CA HIS A 435 -8.30 -7.48 22.35
C HIS A 435 -8.32 -7.18 20.86
N ARG A 436 -7.52 -6.20 20.44
CA ARG A 436 -7.30 -5.81 19.05
C ARG A 436 -6.85 -7.00 18.22
N MET A 437 -7.53 -7.26 17.12
CA MET A 437 -7.25 -8.34 16.17
C MET A 437 -6.58 -7.77 14.91
N VAL A 438 -5.53 -8.41 14.43
CA VAL A 438 -4.67 -8.04 13.30
C VAL A 438 -4.56 -9.25 12.36
N PRO A 439 -4.51 -9.05 11.01
CA PRO A 439 -4.54 -7.79 10.29
C PRO A 439 -5.96 -7.22 10.13
N ASP A 440 -6.08 -5.97 9.64
CA ASP A 440 -7.38 -5.42 9.22
C ASP A 440 -7.69 -5.84 7.78
N VAL A 441 -6.71 -5.73 6.91
CA VAL A 441 -6.76 -6.02 5.47
C VAL A 441 -5.51 -6.78 5.06
N SER A 442 -5.45 -7.27 3.82
CA SER A 442 -4.28 -7.94 3.28
C SER A 442 -4.07 -7.62 1.79
N ALA A 443 -2.89 -7.95 1.26
CA ALA A 443 -2.59 -7.99 -0.16
C ALA A 443 -1.42 -8.93 -0.41
N ASP A 444 -1.04 -9.14 -1.69
CA ASP A 444 0.09 -9.98 -2.07
C ASP A 444 1.36 -9.61 -1.29
N ALA A 445 1.98 -10.61 -0.70
CA ALA A 445 3.18 -10.48 0.12
C ALA A 445 4.13 -11.68 -0.04
N ASP A 446 3.65 -12.80 -0.60
CA ASP A 446 4.49 -13.98 -0.77
C ASP A 446 5.63 -13.65 -1.76
N PRO A 447 6.92 -13.80 -1.37
CA PRO A 447 8.03 -13.60 -2.31
C PRO A 447 7.97 -14.48 -3.57
N ALA A 448 7.22 -15.58 -3.53
CA ALA A 448 7.02 -16.44 -4.69
C ALA A 448 6.15 -15.79 -5.78
N THR A 449 5.31 -14.85 -5.42
CA THR A 449 4.49 -14.02 -6.29
C THR A 449 4.87 -12.54 -6.27
N GLY A 450 5.91 -12.17 -5.56
CA GLY A 450 6.37 -10.82 -5.20
C GLY A 450 6.38 -9.75 -6.31
N TYR A 451 6.79 -8.58 -5.94
CA TYR A 451 6.77 -7.36 -6.75
C TYR A 451 8.09 -7.17 -7.49
N SER A 452 8.03 -6.79 -8.77
CA SER A 452 9.22 -6.40 -9.53
C SER A 452 9.66 -5.01 -9.12
N ILE A 453 10.83 -4.88 -8.49
CA ILE A 453 11.44 -3.61 -8.08
C ILE A 453 12.86 -3.46 -8.63
N TYR A 454 13.39 -2.26 -8.57
CA TYR A 454 14.76 -1.96 -9.01
C TYR A 454 15.60 -1.38 -7.88
N CYS A 455 16.67 -2.07 -7.51
CA CYS A 455 17.62 -1.67 -6.46
C CYS A 455 19.04 -2.03 -6.86
N THR A 456 19.99 -1.06 -6.73
CA THR A 456 21.41 -1.27 -7.02
C THR A 456 22.33 -1.11 -5.80
N THR A 457 21.76 -0.83 -4.63
CA THR A 457 22.52 -0.59 -3.40
C THR A 457 23.22 -1.86 -2.92
N SER A 458 24.55 -1.90 -2.98
CA SER A 458 25.33 -3.06 -2.59
C SER A 458 25.22 -3.40 -1.09
N ALA A 459 25.07 -2.42 -0.22
CA ALA A 459 24.86 -2.63 1.21
C ALA A 459 23.56 -3.41 1.52
N ALA A 460 22.54 -3.26 0.67
CA ALA A 460 21.28 -4.00 0.73
C ALA A 460 21.30 -5.32 -0.07
N ASN A 461 22.47 -5.76 -0.56
CA ASN A 461 22.62 -6.92 -1.44
C ASN A 461 21.80 -6.84 -2.75
N CYS A 462 21.54 -5.61 -3.22
CA CYS A 462 20.84 -5.37 -4.47
C CYS A 462 21.77 -5.47 -5.69
N GLY A 463 21.22 -5.86 -6.85
CA GLY A 463 21.98 -6.04 -8.09
C GLY A 463 21.20 -5.66 -9.35
N GLY A 464 20.17 -4.82 -9.25
CA GLY A 464 19.29 -4.42 -10.33
C GLY A 464 17.85 -4.84 -10.10
N TRP A 465 17.18 -5.41 -11.09
CA TRP A 465 15.81 -5.90 -10.96
C TRP A 465 15.72 -7.10 -10.04
N LEU A 466 14.77 -7.05 -9.11
CA LEU A 466 14.53 -8.06 -8.08
C LEU A 466 13.04 -8.38 -7.99
N SER A 467 12.70 -9.59 -7.55
CA SER A 467 11.37 -9.92 -7.04
C SER A 467 11.41 -9.88 -5.52
N VAL A 468 10.61 -9.03 -4.93
CA VAL A 468 10.56 -8.83 -3.48
C VAL A 468 9.12 -9.00 -3.00
N GLY A 469 8.96 -9.73 -1.91
CA GLY A 469 7.69 -9.87 -1.18
C GLY A 469 7.88 -9.45 0.27
N GLY A 470 6.94 -9.79 1.10
CA GLY A 470 6.80 -9.36 2.47
C GLY A 470 5.57 -8.48 2.66
N THR A 471 5.10 -8.36 3.88
CA THR A 471 4.00 -7.42 4.20
C THR A 471 4.39 -5.97 3.93
N SER A 472 5.69 -5.70 3.81
CA SER A 472 6.27 -4.45 3.29
C SER A 472 5.85 -4.09 1.87
N ALA A 473 5.50 -5.06 1.02
CA ALA A 473 4.97 -4.77 -0.31
C ALA A 473 3.45 -4.49 -0.27
N ALA A 474 2.75 -5.13 0.67
CA ALA A 474 1.30 -4.99 0.83
C ALA A 474 0.89 -3.64 1.46
N ALA A 475 1.66 -3.11 2.40
CA ALA A 475 1.37 -1.83 3.06
C ALA A 475 1.39 -0.64 2.07
N PRO A 476 2.46 -0.40 1.28
CA PRO A 476 2.47 0.67 0.28
C PRO A 476 1.48 0.47 -0.86
N LEU A 477 1.10 -0.79 -1.19
CA LEU A 477 0.03 -1.07 -2.12
C LEU A 477 -1.30 -0.49 -1.61
N TRP A 478 -1.67 -0.79 -0.37
CA TRP A 478 -2.88 -0.23 0.25
C TRP A 478 -2.81 1.29 0.40
N ALA A 479 -1.65 1.85 0.75
CA ALA A 479 -1.46 3.30 0.82
C ALA A 479 -1.64 3.97 -0.54
N GLY A 480 -1.13 3.38 -1.63
CA GLY A 480 -1.36 3.84 -3.00
C GLY A 480 -2.85 3.82 -3.37
N ILE A 481 -3.54 2.71 -3.12
CA ILE A 481 -4.98 2.56 -3.35
C ILE A 481 -5.78 3.59 -2.54
N ALA A 482 -5.48 3.77 -1.26
CA ALA A 482 -6.14 4.75 -0.40
C ALA A 482 -5.95 6.19 -0.90
N THR A 483 -4.80 6.47 -1.51
CA THR A 483 -4.48 7.77 -2.13
C THR A 483 -5.36 8.05 -3.34
N ASP A 484 -5.55 7.07 -4.23
CA ASP A 484 -6.42 7.16 -5.40
C ASP A 484 -7.90 7.26 -4.97
N ILE A 485 -8.31 6.51 -3.96
CA ILE A 485 -9.65 6.60 -3.36
C ILE A 485 -9.88 7.99 -2.80
N ASN A 486 -8.93 8.58 -2.06
CA ASN A 486 -9.05 9.94 -1.53
C ASN A 486 -9.20 10.98 -2.66
N GLN A 487 -8.49 10.83 -3.78
CA GLN A 487 -8.68 11.68 -4.95
C GLN A 487 -10.09 11.52 -5.53
N SER A 488 -10.57 10.28 -5.67
CA SER A 488 -11.92 9.99 -6.18
C SER A 488 -13.01 10.56 -5.28
N LEU A 489 -12.88 10.42 -3.97
CA LEU A 489 -13.81 10.99 -2.99
C LEU A 489 -13.82 12.51 -3.07
N ALA A 490 -12.65 13.15 -3.10
CA ALA A 490 -12.53 14.61 -3.22
C ALA A 490 -13.16 15.15 -4.50
N ALA A 491 -12.98 14.47 -5.63
CA ALA A 491 -13.60 14.85 -6.91
C ALA A 491 -15.13 14.79 -6.88
N GLN A 492 -15.69 13.97 -6.00
CA GLN A 492 -17.14 13.86 -5.78
C GLN A 492 -17.65 14.77 -4.64
N GLY A 493 -16.81 15.65 -4.11
CA GLY A 493 -17.15 16.49 -2.95
C GLY A 493 -17.38 15.66 -1.68
N LYS A 494 -16.85 14.46 -1.62
CA LYS A 494 -16.89 13.59 -0.46
C LYS A 494 -15.62 13.79 0.37
N PRO A 495 -15.71 13.55 1.67
CA PRO A 495 -14.55 13.67 2.54
C PRO A 495 -13.55 12.52 2.31
N VAL A 496 -12.27 12.75 2.66
CA VAL A 496 -11.22 11.73 2.66
C VAL A 496 -11.55 10.57 3.62
N LEU A 497 -10.83 9.44 3.48
CA LEU A 497 -11.00 8.26 4.34
C LEU A 497 -10.88 8.57 5.84
N GLY A 498 -10.06 9.56 6.20
CA GLY A 498 -9.81 9.89 7.59
C GLY A 498 -9.14 8.75 8.35
N ASN A 499 -9.63 8.41 9.55
CA ASN A 499 -9.30 7.15 10.20
C ASN A 499 -9.90 5.99 9.40
N ALA A 500 -9.07 5.36 8.53
CA ALA A 500 -9.53 4.43 7.50
C ALA A 500 -10.24 3.17 8.05
N HIS A 501 -9.99 2.78 9.30
CA HIS A 501 -10.64 1.61 9.89
C HIS A 501 -12.16 1.71 9.83
N VAL A 502 -12.73 2.84 10.32
CA VAL A 502 -14.18 2.96 10.43
C VAL A 502 -14.87 2.84 9.07
N PRO A 503 -14.48 3.57 8.01
CA PRO A 503 -15.09 3.40 6.70
C PRO A 503 -14.85 2.00 6.10
N LEU A 504 -13.67 1.38 6.28
CA LEU A 504 -13.41 0.02 5.76
C LEU A 504 -14.30 -1.03 6.44
N TYR A 505 -14.38 -1.02 7.78
CA TYR A 505 -15.26 -1.96 8.51
C TYR A 505 -16.75 -1.69 8.29
N ASN A 506 -17.16 -0.44 8.05
CA ASN A 506 -18.53 -0.11 7.68
C ASN A 506 -18.90 -0.66 6.29
N VAL A 507 -17.97 -0.57 5.33
CA VAL A 507 -18.15 -1.16 3.98
C VAL A 507 -18.19 -2.68 4.08
N TYR A 508 -17.30 -3.30 4.85
CA TYR A 508 -17.28 -4.74 5.08
C TYR A 508 -18.58 -5.26 5.71
N ASN A 509 -19.11 -4.58 6.72
CA ASN A 509 -20.34 -4.99 7.41
C ASN A 509 -21.62 -4.59 6.67
N GLY A 510 -21.53 -3.69 5.68
CA GLY A 510 -22.64 -3.20 4.90
C GLY A 510 -23.04 -4.16 3.79
N ALA A 511 -24.35 -4.18 3.44
CA ALA A 511 -24.79 -4.88 2.24
C ALA A 511 -24.30 -4.11 1.01
N GLN A 512 -23.34 -4.66 0.29
CA GLN A 512 -22.80 -4.10 -0.94
C GLN A 512 -23.35 -4.87 -2.15
N PRO A 513 -23.66 -4.20 -3.28
CA PRO A 513 -24.09 -4.88 -4.50
C PRO A 513 -22.96 -5.72 -5.13
N TYR A 514 -21.70 -5.41 -4.82
CA TYR A 514 -20.49 -6.10 -5.25
C TYR A 514 -19.54 -6.24 -4.09
N SER A 515 -18.59 -7.19 -4.20
CA SER A 515 -17.58 -7.39 -3.17
C SER A 515 -16.49 -6.34 -3.28
N PRO A 516 -16.38 -5.40 -2.32
CA PRO A 516 -15.30 -4.43 -2.26
C PRO A 516 -13.97 -5.04 -1.79
N PHE A 517 -14.03 -6.26 -1.26
CA PHE A 517 -12.89 -7.05 -0.82
C PHE A 517 -12.98 -8.46 -1.40
N HIS A 518 -11.84 -9.05 -1.69
CA HIS A 518 -11.71 -10.48 -1.95
C HIS A 518 -11.56 -11.19 -0.60
N ASP A 519 -12.55 -11.95 -0.19
CA ASP A 519 -12.52 -12.78 1.02
C ASP A 519 -11.57 -13.95 0.82
N VAL A 520 -10.44 -13.97 1.53
CA VAL A 520 -9.38 -14.97 1.40
C VAL A 520 -9.70 -16.13 2.35
N THR A 521 -10.07 -17.28 1.81
CA THR A 521 -10.63 -18.39 2.61
C THR A 521 -9.74 -19.63 2.66
N THR A 522 -8.53 -19.56 2.10
CA THR A 522 -7.58 -20.69 2.02
C THR A 522 -6.20 -20.29 2.50
N GLY A 523 -5.38 -21.26 2.91
CA GLY A 523 -4.04 -20.99 3.44
C GLY A 523 -4.04 -20.69 4.94
N ASN A 524 -2.90 -20.32 5.46
CA ASN A 524 -2.70 -19.94 6.85
C ASN A 524 -1.44 -19.08 6.98
N ASN A 525 -1.31 -18.37 8.10
CA ASN A 525 -0.12 -17.59 8.43
C ASN A 525 0.80 -18.32 9.41
N LEU A 526 1.07 -19.59 9.20
CA LEU A 526 1.79 -20.55 10.04
C LEU A 526 1.01 -21.05 11.27
N TYR A 527 -0.05 -20.38 11.69
CA TYR A 527 -0.88 -20.77 12.83
C TYR A 527 -2.38 -20.56 12.57
N TYR A 528 -2.82 -19.32 12.28
CA TYR A 528 -4.21 -19.01 12.02
C TYR A 528 -4.59 -19.41 10.60
N GLN A 529 -5.70 -20.13 10.45
CA GLN A 529 -6.24 -20.51 9.16
C GLN A 529 -7.07 -19.38 8.58
N ALA A 530 -6.91 -19.11 7.28
CA ALA A 530 -7.86 -18.28 6.55
C ALA A 530 -9.23 -18.94 6.48
N SER A 531 -10.28 -18.17 6.60
CA SER A 531 -11.66 -18.64 6.63
C SER A 531 -12.63 -17.59 6.09
N ALA A 532 -13.87 -18.00 5.79
CA ALA A 532 -14.88 -17.04 5.33
C ALA A 532 -15.13 -15.93 6.35
N ASN A 533 -15.26 -14.70 5.87
CA ASN A 533 -15.32 -13.46 6.64
C ASN A 533 -13.99 -13.16 7.33
N TYR A 534 -14.00 -12.25 8.32
CA TYR A 534 -12.78 -11.87 9.03
C TYR A 534 -12.06 -13.09 9.64
N ASP A 535 -10.75 -13.14 9.45
CA ASP A 535 -9.85 -14.08 10.13
C ASP A 535 -8.50 -13.42 10.51
N LEU A 536 -7.74 -14.10 11.39
CA LEU A 536 -6.48 -13.58 11.93
C LEU A 536 -5.26 -13.80 11.00
N ALA A 537 -5.46 -14.31 9.80
CA ALA A 537 -4.41 -14.47 8.79
C ALA A 537 -4.48 -13.39 7.71
N THR A 538 -5.70 -12.95 7.33
CA THR A 538 -5.92 -12.06 6.18
C THR A 538 -6.89 -10.90 6.43
N GLY A 539 -7.41 -10.76 7.66
CA GLY A 539 -8.34 -9.67 8.01
C GLY A 539 -9.67 -9.77 7.27
N ILE A 540 -10.16 -8.64 6.76
CA ILE A 540 -11.36 -8.58 5.91
C ILE A 540 -11.05 -8.88 4.42
N GLY A 541 -9.82 -9.27 4.11
CA GLY A 541 -9.36 -9.66 2.77
C GLY A 541 -8.60 -8.58 2.01
N SER A 542 -8.37 -8.82 0.72
CA SER A 542 -7.63 -7.93 -0.18
C SER A 542 -8.56 -7.00 -0.98
N PRO A 543 -8.08 -5.89 -1.57
CA PRO A 543 -8.95 -4.86 -2.12
C PRO A 543 -9.45 -5.19 -3.54
N ASN A 544 -10.71 -4.83 -3.84
CA ASN A 544 -11.15 -4.47 -5.18
C ASN A 544 -11.31 -2.93 -5.21
N ALA A 545 -10.26 -2.22 -5.58
CA ALA A 545 -10.14 -0.77 -5.37
C ALA A 545 -11.25 0.05 -6.03
N THR A 546 -11.66 -0.31 -7.25
CA THR A 546 -12.75 0.40 -7.96
C THR A 546 -14.08 0.22 -7.22
N VAL A 547 -14.41 -1.01 -6.81
CA VAL A 547 -15.64 -1.30 -6.06
C VAL A 547 -15.61 -0.68 -4.68
N LEU A 548 -14.46 -0.74 -4.01
CA LEU A 548 -14.26 -0.13 -2.70
C LEU A 548 -14.45 1.39 -2.75
N ALA A 549 -13.89 2.06 -3.76
CA ALA A 549 -14.10 3.50 -3.94
C ALA A 549 -15.56 3.86 -4.16
N GLN A 550 -16.30 3.07 -4.94
CA GLN A 550 -17.73 3.26 -5.16
C GLN A 550 -18.54 3.07 -3.88
N ALA A 551 -18.24 2.03 -3.10
CA ALA A 551 -18.91 1.77 -1.82
C ALA A 551 -18.67 2.91 -0.82
N LEU A 552 -17.43 3.39 -0.70
CA LEU A 552 -17.03 4.50 0.16
C LEU A 552 -17.67 5.84 -0.25
N ALA A 553 -17.92 6.05 -1.54
CA ALA A 553 -18.63 7.22 -2.04
C ALA A 553 -20.15 7.18 -1.74
N GLY A 554 -20.67 6.09 -1.19
CA GLY A 554 -22.10 5.90 -0.93
C GLY A 554 -22.89 5.62 -2.22
N GLY A 555 -22.22 5.15 -3.27
CA GLY A 555 -22.82 4.79 -4.56
C GLY A 555 -23.66 3.52 -4.44
N THR A 556 -24.95 3.64 -4.65
CA THR A 556 -25.82 2.51 -4.99
C THR A 556 -25.89 2.46 -6.50
N SER A 557 -25.40 1.36 -7.07
CA SER A 557 -25.68 0.89 -8.43
C SER A 557 -24.88 1.42 -9.63
N GLY A 558 -24.07 0.54 -10.13
CA GLY A 558 -24.03 0.17 -11.55
C GLY A 558 -24.41 -1.30 -11.63
N THR A 559 -25.15 -1.71 -12.63
CA THR A 559 -25.61 -3.10 -12.78
C THR A 559 -24.41 -4.06 -12.84
N PRO A 560 -24.40 -5.16 -12.09
CA PRO A 560 -23.28 -6.09 -12.07
C PRO A 560 -23.11 -6.82 -13.38
N THR A 561 -21.86 -6.95 -13.82
CA THR A 561 -21.49 -8.08 -14.66
C THR A 561 -21.42 -9.33 -13.77
N PRO A 562 -22.10 -10.44 -14.07
CA PRO A 562 -22.11 -11.60 -13.20
C PRO A 562 -20.72 -12.24 -13.13
N GLN A 563 -20.22 -12.40 -11.93
CA GLN A 563 -19.06 -13.25 -11.67
C GLN A 563 -19.38 -14.69 -12.09
N PRO A 564 -18.53 -15.38 -12.86
CA PRO A 564 -18.78 -16.76 -13.24
C PRO A 564 -18.75 -17.68 -12.01
N THR A 565 -19.89 -18.24 -11.65
CA THR A 565 -19.99 -19.35 -10.71
C THR A 565 -19.39 -20.59 -11.38
N THR A 566 -18.29 -21.10 -10.88
CA THR A 566 -17.68 -22.35 -11.34
C THR A 566 -18.55 -23.54 -10.94
N THR A 567 -19.31 -24.06 -11.91
CA THR A 567 -19.90 -25.40 -11.82
C THR A 567 -18.93 -26.37 -12.50
N PRO A 568 -18.51 -27.46 -11.88
CA PRO A 568 -17.60 -28.40 -12.53
C PRO A 568 -18.31 -29.16 -13.64
N THR A 569 -17.80 -29.04 -14.88
CA THR A 569 -18.27 -29.79 -16.04
C THR A 569 -17.31 -30.94 -16.33
N PRO A 570 -17.78 -32.15 -16.68
CA PRO A 570 -16.94 -33.32 -16.88
C PRO A 570 -16.12 -33.28 -18.16
N VAL A 571 -14.91 -33.85 -18.08
CA VAL A 571 -13.92 -33.96 -19.14
C VAL A 571 -14.42 -34.78 -20.32
N PRO A 572 -14.37 -34.28 -21.57
CA PRO A 572 -14.58 -35.14 -22.78
C PRO A 572 -13.24 -35.64 -23.34
N THR A 573 -13.29 -36.87 -23.74
CA THR A 573 -12.24 -37.69 -24.38
C THR A 573 -11.88 -37.15 -25.79
N ALA A 574 -10.60 -37.18 -26.13
CA ALA A 574 -10.01 -36.69 -27.38
C ALA A 574 -10.43 -37.51 -28.60
N THR A 575 -10.68 -36.85 -29.75
CA THR A 575 -10.82 -37.43 -31.09
C THR A 575 -9.85 -36.74 -32.04
N PRO A 576 -9.21 -37.46 -33.01
CA PRO A 576 -8.02 -36.97 -33.72
C PRO A 576 -8.33 -36.00 -34.89
N THR A 577 -7.35 -35.11 -35.11
CA THR A 577 -7.31 -34.00 -36.10
C THR A 577 -7.05 -34.51 -37.54
N PRO A 578 -7.65 -33.94 -38.57
CA PRO A 578 -7.18 -34.10 -39.95
C PRO A 578 -6.21 -32.97 -40.38
N THR A 579 -5.17 -33.37 -41.08
CA THR A 579 -4.10 -32.56 -41.68
C THR A 579 -4.58 -31.71 -42.85
N ARG A 580 -4.19 -30.42 -42.93
CA ARG A 580 -4.44 -29.54 -44.07
C ARG A 580 -3.18 -29.25 -44.88
N THR A 581 -3.33 -29.30 -46.20
CA THR A 581 -2.37 -29.02 -47.26
C THR A 581 -2.20 -27.50 -47.49
N PRO A 582 -1.03 -26.95 -47.85
CA PRO A 582 -0.79 -25.51 -47.98
C PRO A 582 -1.31 -24.95 -49.33
N THR A 583 -1.88 -23.74 -49.27
CA THR A 583 -2.30 -22.97 -50.44
C THR A 583 -1.44 -21.71 -50.60
N ILE A 584 -1.11 -21.41 -51.86
CA ILE A 584 -0.17 -20.40 -52.35
C ILE A 584 -0.70 -18.95 -52.19
N THR A 585 0.22 -18.03 -51.89
CA THR A 585 0.01 -16.58 -51.71
C THR A 585 0.03 -15.83 -53.05
N PRO A 586 -0.85 -14.84 -53.31
CA PRO A 586 -0.65 -13.85 -54.38
C PRO A 586 0.04 -12.57 -53.89
N THR A 587 0.86 -12.00 -54.74
CA THR A 587 1.67 -10.78 -54.58
C THR A 587 0.78 -9.50 -54.56
N PRO A 588 1.10 -8.48 -53.74
CA PRO A 588 0.29 -7.27 -53.67
C PRO A 588 0.58 -6.26 -54.77
N THR A 589 -0.52 -5.73 -55.35
CA THR A 589 -0.49 -4.58 -56.26
C THR A 589 -0.73 -3.28 -55.49
N ALA A 590 0.03 -2.24 -55.80
CA ALA A 590 -0.03 -0.93 -55.15
C ALA A 590 -1.40 -0.23 -55.39
N VAL A 591 -1.96 0.37 -54.34
CA VAL A 591 -3.20 1.16 -54.34
C VAL A 591 -2.86 2.65 -54.22
N PRO A 592 -3.53 3.55 -54.95
CA PRO A 592 -3.28 4.99 -54.91
C PRO A 592 -3.77 5.59 -53.57
N THR A 593 -3.01 6.55 -53.07
CA THR A 593 -3.27 7.29 -51.82
C THR A 593 -4.44 8.26 -52.02
N ALA A 594 -5.52 8.08 -51.29
CA ALA A 594 -6.63 9.02 -51.20
C ALA A 594 -6.44 9.92 -49.95
N THR A 595 -6.78 11.18 -50.08
CA THR A 595 -6.75 12.19 -49.01
C THR A 595 -7.72 11.81 -47.86
N PRO A 596 -7.37 11.97 -46.58
CA PRO A 596 -8.23 11.57 -45.47
C PRO A 596 -9.47 12.46 -45.37
N VAL A 597 -10.64 11.88 -45.38
CA VAL A 597 -11.93 12.52 -45.01
C VAL A 597 -12.26 12.02 -43.59
N THR A 598 -12.33 12.92 -42.62
CA THR A 598 -12.70 12.59 -41.23
C THR A 598 -14.23 12.63 -41.10
N PRO A 599 -14.90 11.51 -40.78
CA PRO A 599 -16.36 11.50 -40.60
C PRO A 599 -16.81 12.21 -39.30
N THR A 600 -17.93 12.89 -39.37
CA THR A 600 -18.57 13.52 -38.20
C THR A 600 -19.43 12.50 -37.44
N PRO A 601 -19.47 12.48 -36.11
CA PRO A 601 -20.08 11.44 -35.26
C PRO A 601 -21.60 11.22 -35.42
N GLY A 602 -22.34 12.07 -36.15
CA GLY A 602 -23.80 12.05 -36.20
C GLY A 602 -24.44 10.97 -37.12
N ASN A 603 -23.68 10.27 -37.96
CA ASN A 603 -24.20 9.33 -38.99
C ASN A 603 -23.51 7.95 -38.96
N ASN A 604 -23.09 7.49 -37.80
CA ASN A 604 -22.50 6.17 -37.64
C ASN A 604 -23.61 5.09 -37.69
N LEU A 605 -23.47 4.13 -38.60
CA LEU A 605 -24.38 2.97 -38.73
C LEU A 605 -24.16 1.96 -37.58
N LEU A 606 -23.01 2.02 -36.93
CA LEU A 606 -22.68 1.16 -35.80
C LEU A 606 -23.31 1.70 -34.51
N ILE A 607 -23.77 0.78 -33.71
CA ILE A 607 -24.13 1.05 -32.30
C ILE A 607 -22.84 0.97 -31.49
N ASN A 608 -22.58 1.99 -30.64
CA ASN A 608 -21.46 1.96 -29.74
C ASN A 608 -20.10 1.71 -30.45
N GLY A 609 -19.81 2.49 -31.50
CA GLY A 609 -18.56 2.34 -32.26
C GLY A 609 -17.30 2.76 -31.49
N ASN A 610 -17.46 3.51 -30.41
CA ASN A 610 -16.40 3.91 -29.45
C ASN A 610 -16.32 2.99 -28.23
N PHE A 611 -17.03 1.90 -28.21
CA PHE A 611 -17.06 0.87 -27.16
C PHE A 611 -17.44 1.34 -25.73
N GLU A 612 -17.77 2.61 -25.50
CA GLU A 612 -18.03 3.19 -24.17
C GLU A 612 -19.24 2.60 -23.43
N GLN A 613 -20.05 1.77 -24.10
CA GLN A 613 -21.17 1.01 -23.53
C GLN A 613 -20.86 -0.49 -23.45
N GLY A 614 -19.58 -0.85 -23.29
CA GLY A 614 -19.11 -2.23 -23.30
C GLY A 614 -19.33 -2.88 -24.68
N SER A 615 -19.64 -4.17 -24.73
CA SER A 615 -19.92 -4.89 -25.97
C SER A 615 -21.30 -4.61 -26.53
N THR A 616 -22.06 -3.62 -26.05
CA THR A 616 -23.41 -3.30 -26.56
C THR A 616 -23.40 -3.06 -28.08
N GLY A 617 -24.17 -3.86 -28.82
CA GLY A 617 -24.23 -3.82 -30.29
C GLY A 617 -23.17 -4.68 -30.99
N TRP A 618 -22.12 -5.09 -30.31
CA TRP A 618 -21.06 -5.93 -30.80
C TRP A 618 -21.21 -7.39 -30.36
N THR A 619 -20.72 -8.30 -31.17
CA THR A 619 -20.63 -9.73 -30.84
C THR A 619 -19.16 -10.09 -30.69
N GLU A 620 -18.81 -10.65 -29.57
CA GLU A 620 -17.46 -11.11 -29.23
C GLU A 620 -17.34 -12.62 -29.43
N SER A 621 -16.17 -13.06 -29.87
CA SER A 621 -15.82 -14.46 -29.99
C SER A 621 -14.35 -14.64 -29.64
N SER A 622 -14.07 -15.19 -28.50
CA SER A 622 -12.71 -15.53 -28.05
C SER A 622 -12.55 -17.03 -27.92
N LYS A 623 -11.47 -17.57 -28.46
CA LYS A 623 -11.14 -18.99 -28.32
C LYS A 623 -10.83 -19.38 -26.89
N ALA A 624 -10.30 -18.44 -26.12
CA ALA A 624 -9.96 -18.61 -24.70
C ALA A 624 -11.11 -18.21 -23.76
N GLY A 625 -12.19 -17.60 -24.29
CA GLY A 625 -13.36 -17.18 -23.51
C GLY A 625 -13.20 -15.83 -22.82
N TYR A 626 -12.24 -15.01 -23.27
CA TYR A 626 -12.04 -13.66 -22.72
C TYR A 626 -13.08 -12.68 -23.26
N GLU A 627 -13.43 -11.67 -22.46
CA GLU A 627 -14.12 -10.46 -22.87
C GLU A 627 -13.17 -9.62 -23.74
N ILE A 628 -13.67 -9.14 -24.89
CA ILE A 628 -12.85 -8.42 -25.87
C ILE A 628 -12.96 -6.90 -25.67
N VAL A 629 -14.13 -6.39 -25.28
CA VAL A 629 -14.30 -4.96 -24.98
C VAL A 629 -13.97 -4.71 -23.53
N ASP A 630 -12.80 -4.13 -23.29
CA ASP A 630 -12.31 -3.84 -21.95
C ASP A 630 -11.63 -2.46 -21.84
N GLY A 631 -11.12 -2.11 -20.66
CA GLY A 631 -10.42 -0.86 -20.39
C GLY A 631 -8.90 -0.92 -20.54
N THR A 632 -8.34 -1.97 -21.13
CA THR A 632 -6.88 -2.22 -21.09
C THR A 632 -6.08 -1.13 -21.80
N LEU A 633 -6.50 -0.68 -22.98
CA LEU A 633 -5.80 0.39 -23.71
C LEU A 633 -6.73 1.04 -24.74
N PRO A 634 -7.73 1.83 -24.36
CA PRO A 634 -8.59 2.55 -25.31
C PRO A 634 -7.82 3.68 -26.02
N HIS A 635 -8.26 4.04 -27.23
CA HIS A 635 -7.75 5.22 -27.93
C HIS A 635 -8.40 6.47 -27.35
N THR A 636 -9.72 6.47 -27.19
CA THR A 636 -10.45 7.51 -26.46
C THR A 636 -11.40 6.89 -25.45
N GLY A 637 -11.90 7.69 -24.49
CA GLY A 637 -12.84 7.20 -23.50
C GLY A 637 -12.22 6.22 -22.50
N ARG A 638 -12.98 5.19 -22.12
CA ARG A 638 -12.64 4.23 -21.06
C ARG A 638 -12.55 2.79 -21.53
N LEU A 639 -13.15 2.46 -22.65
CA LEU A 639 -13.26 1.10 -23.16
C LEU A 639 -12.87 1.05 -24.64
N GLY A 640 -12.22 -0.03 -25.06
CA GLY A 640 -11.86 -0.33 -26.44
C GLY A 640 -11.87 -1.84 -26.67
N ALA A 641 -11.78 -2.29 -27.92
CA ALA A 641 -11.71 -3.71 -28.21
C ALA A 641 -10.26 -4.21 -28.18
N PHE A 642 -9.98 -5.16 -27.29
CA PHE A 642 -8.68 -5.82 -27.12
C PHE A 642 -8.75 -7.26 -27.62
N LEU A 643 -8.03 -7.57 -28.71
CA LEU A 643 -7.96 -8.91 -29.28
C LEU A 643 -6.57 -9.50 -29.02
N CYS A 644 -6.54 -10.73 -28.56
CA CYS A 644 -5.34 -11.52 -28.30
C CYS A 644 -4.52 -11.04 -27.08
N GLY A 645 -3.20 -10.88 -27.22
CA GLY A 645 -2.32 -10.65 -26.07
C GLY A 645 -1.82 -11.93 -25.39
N HIS A 646 -2.21 -13.10 -25.89
CA HIS A 646 -1.73 -14.41 -25.45
C HIS A 646 -1.44 -15.33 -26.64
N ASN A 647 -0.70 -16.42 -26.40
CA ASN A 647 -0.32 -17.36 -27.44
C ASN A 647 -1.49 -18.25 -27.88
N ASN A 648 -1.48 -18.70 -29.16
CA ASN A 648 -2.52 -19.53 -29.73
C ASN A 648 -3.93 -18.89 -29.70
N CYS A 649 -3.97 -17.57 -29.70
CA CYS A 649 -5.20 -16.78 -29.72
C CYS A 649 -5.95 -16.93 -31.06
N ALA A 650 -7.28 -16.81 -30.97
CA ALA A 650 -8.17 -16.53 -32.11
C ALA A 650 -9.38 -15.77 -31.56
N ASP A 651 -9.30 -14.45 -31.55
CA ASP A 651 -10.34 -13.56 -31.05
C ASP A 651 -10.93 -12.73 -32.15
N ALA A 652 -12.24 -12.52 -32.13
CA ALA A 652 -12.94 -11.71 -33.10
C ALA A 652 -14.05 -10.88 -32.45
N ILE A 653 -14.23 -9.65 -32.97
CA ILE A 653 -15.34 -8.78 -32.60
C ILE A 653 -16.02 -8.26 -33.87
N TYR A 654 -17.35 -8.28 -33.91
CA TYR A 654 -18.07 -7.89 -35.09
C TYR A 654 -19.46 -7.31 -34.81
N GLN A 655 -19.92 -6.46 -35.73
CA GLN A 655 -21.27 -5.91 -35.70
C GLN A 655 -21.91 -5.98 -37.09
N THR A 656 -23.19 -6.34 -37.13
CA THR A 656 -23.97 -6.40 -38.39
C THR A 656 -24.85 -5.17 -38.50
N VAL A 657 -24.74 -4.44 -39.63
CA VAL A 657 -25.51 -3.24 -39.93
C VAL A 657 -26.29 -3.40 -41.23
N THR A 658 -27.39 -2.66 -41.37
CA THR A 658 -28.13 -2.58 -42.67
C THR A 658 -27.61 -1.41 -43.47
N ILE A 659 -27.15 -1.66 -44.71
CA ILE A 659 -26.62 -0.61 -45.58
C ILE A 659 -27.79 0.24 -46.11
N PRO A 660 -27.80 1.57 -45.91
CA PRO A 660 -28.88 2.42 -46.36
C PRO A 660 -29.05 2.40 -47.88
N ASN A 661 -30.29 2.47 -48.35
CA ASN A 661 -30.61 2.47 -49.79
C ASN A 661 -30.10 3.72 -50.52
N ASN A 662 -30.07 4.86 -49.84
CA ASN A 662 -29.87 6.20 -50.42
C ASN A 662 -28.54 6.86 -50.08
N SER A 663 -27.56 6.16 -49.50
CA SER A 663 -26.27 6.77 -49.16
C SER A 663 -25.46 7.11 -50.41
N SER A 664 -25.08 8.35 -50.59
CA SER A 664 -24.21 8.83 -51.66
C SER A 664 -22.75 8.43 -51.45
N SER A 665 -22.32 8.33 -50.21
CA SER A 665 -20.98 7.93 -49.80
C SER A 665 -21.05 7.04 -48.56
N LEU A 666 -20.16 6.07 -48.44
CA LEU A 666 -19.97 5.22 -47.24
C LEU A 666 -18.49 5.13 -46.92
N VAL A 667 -18.14 5.63 -45.77
CA VAL A 667 -16.76 5.59 -45.23
C VAL A 667 -16.73 4.74 -43.96
N LEU A 668 -15.69 3.93 -43.84
CA LEU A 668 -15.37 3.17 -42.63
C LEU A 668 -14.03 3.63 -42.10
N SER A 669 -13.96 3.98 -40.85
CA SER A 669 -12.70 4.28 -40.16
C SER A 669 -12.64 3.59 -38.81
N TYR A 670 -11.42 3.31 -38.35
CA TYR A 670 -11.14 2.82 -37.01
C TYR A 670 -9.71 3.15 -36.63
N TRP A 671 -9.44 3.23 -35.33
CA TRP A 671 -8.10 3.30 -34.79
C TRP A 671 -7.62 1.91 -34.42
N LEU A 672 -6.35 1.60 -34.75
CA LEU A 672 -5.68 0.34 -34.43
C LEU A 672 -4.34 0.62 -33.78
N ARG A 673 -4.05 -0.06 -32.70
CA ARG A 673 -2.72 -0.14 -32.09
C ARG A 673 -2.30 -1.60 -31.98
N ILE A 674 -1.01 -1.86 -32.27
CA ILE A 674 -0.43 -3.21 -32.21
C ILE A 674 0.74 -3.17 -31.24
N ILE A 675 0.69 -4.03 -30.22
CA ILE A 675 1.78 -4.23 -29.27
C ILE A 675 2.22 -5.67 -29.36
N THR A 676 3.52 -5.90 -29.57
CA THR A 676 4.05 -7.25 -29.78
C THR A 676 5.24 -7.53 -28.88
N SER A 677 5.33 -8.78 -28.41
CA SER A 677 6.52 -9.33 -27.78
C SER A 677 7.48 -10.01 -28.77
N GLN A 678 7.13 -10.08 -30.05
CA GLN A 678 7.95 -10.66 -31.11
C GLN A 678 9.19 -9.81 -31.37
N HIS A 679 10.38 -10.44 -31.39
CA HIS A 679 11.65 -9.75 -31.64
C HIS A 679 12.07 -9.76 -33.12
N ASP A 680 11.45 -10.59 -33.96
CA ASP A 680 11.72 -10.61 -35.42
C ASP A 680 10.86 -9.59 -36.16
N SER A 681 11.48 -8.48 -36.55
CA SER A 681 10.81 -7.41 -37.31
C SER A 681 10.65 -7.71 -38.81
N ARG A 682 10.93 -8.93 -39.26
CA ARG A 682 10.89 -9.30 -40.71
C ARG A 682 9.83 -10.31 -41.05
N ARG A 683 9.21 -10.98 -40.07
CA ARG A 683 8.21 -12.03 -40.28
C ARG A 683 6.91 -11.76 -39.53
N CYS A 684 5.81 -11.98 -40.24
CA CYS A 684 4.47 -11.98 -39.65
C CYS A 684 4.20 -13.35 -39.02
N TYR A 685 4.15 -13.40 -37.71
CA TYR A 685 3.74 -14.59 -36.97
C TYR A 685 2.31 -14.45 -36.47
N ASP A 686 1.94 -13.28 -36.00
CA ASP A 686 0.65 -12.94 -35.45
C ASP A 686 -0.07 -11.96 -36.36
N ASN A 687 -1.38 -12.14 -36.59
CA ASN A 687 -2.09 -11.42 -37.61
C ASN A 687 -3.38 -10.78 -37.11
N PHE A 688 -3.66 -9.57 -37.60
CA PHE A 688 -4.93 -8.86 -37.48
C PHE A 688 -5.53 -8.65 -38.83
N SER A 689 -6.88 -8.79 -38.95
CA SER A 689 -7.62 -8.49 -40.17
C SER A 689 -8.93 -7.78 -39.89
N ALA A 690 -9.20 -6.71 -40.64
CA ALA A 690 -10.50 -6.06 -40.73
C ALA A 690 -11.17 -6.40 -42.06
N SER A 691 -12.42 -6.83 -42.04
CA SER A 691 -13.14 -7.23 -43.26
C SER A 691 -14.64 -6.89 -43.22
N LEU A 692 -15.22 -6.66 -44.39
CA LEU A 692 -16.66 -6.64 -44.57
C LEU A 692 -17.13 -8.03 -45.06
N ARG A 693 -18.21 -8.52 -44.46
CA ARG A 693 -18.77 -9.84 -44.75
C ARG A 693 -20.28 -9.76 -44.98
N THR A 694 -20.82 -10.71 -45.73
CA THR A 694 -22.29 -10.91 -45.78
C THR A 694 -22.78 -11.42 -44.41
N LYS A 695 -24.08 -11.34 -44.18
CA LYS A 695 -24.69 -11.93 -42.96
C LYS A 695 -24.39 -13.43 -42.80
N SER A 696 -24.16 -14.15 -43.88
CA SER A 696 -23.78 -15.57 -43.88
C SER A 696 -22.29 -15.80 -43.62
N GLY A 697 -21.48 -14.74 -43.42
CA GLY A 697 -20.03 -14.81 -43.13
C GLY A 697 -19.13 -14.79 -44.37
N THR A 698 -19.66 -14.76 -45.58
CA THR A 698 -18.85 -14.68 -46.83
C THR A 698 -18.13 -13.31 -46.88
N VAL A 699 -16.83 -13.32 -47.14
CA VAL A 699 -16.02 -12.09 -47.22
C VAL A 699 -16.42 -11.30 -48.48
N ILE A 700 -16.86 -10.07 -48.31
CA ILE A 700 -17.11 -9.10 -49.36
C ILE A 700 -15.80 -8.39 -49.72
N LYS A 701 -15.09 -7.89 -48.73
CA LYS A 701 -13.81 -7.21 -48.90
C LYS A 701 -12.95 -7.34 -47.61
N VAL A 702 -11.68 -7.65 -47.80
CA VAL A 702 -10.67 -7.43 -46.74
C VAL A 702 -10.24 -5.96 -46.83
N LEU A 703 -10.41 -5.23 -45.73
CA LEU A 703 -10.09 -3.80 -45.64
C LEU A 703 -8.61 -3.61 -45.32
N SER A 704 -8.11 -4.29 -44.28
CA SER A 704 -6.71 -4.29 -43.94
C SER A 704 -6.27 -5.63 -43.35
N THR A 705 -5.01 -5.95 -43.57
CA THR A 705 -4.31 -7.02 -42.84
C THR A 705 -3.03 -6.42 -42.24
N LYS A 706 -2.82 -6.62 -40.99
CA LYS A 706 -1.66 -6.18 -40.19
C LYS A 706 -1.10 -7.36 -39.43
N CYS A 707 0.13 -7.22 -38.91
CA CYS A 707 0.76 -8.27 -38.12
C CYS A 707 1.78 -7.67 -37.12
N ASN A 708 2.43 -8.50 -36.33
CA ASN A 708 3.43 -8.09 -35.34
C ASN A 708 4.49 -7.11 -35.88
N ILE A 709 4.93 -7.20 -37.15
CA ILE A 709 5.90 -6.25 -37.74
C ILE A 709 5.33 -4.85 -37.98
N ASN A 710 4.04 -4.66 -37.85
CA ASN A 710 3.37 -3.35 -37.95
C ASN A 710 3.09 -2.74 -36.56
N ALA A 711 3.79 -3.21 -35.52
CA ALA A 711 3.67 -2.66 -34.19
C ALA A 711 4.04 -1.18 -34.18
N ASP A 712 3.13 -0.33 -33.71
CA ASP A 712 3.25 1.12 -33.66
C ASP A 712 2.24 1.68 -32.62
N GLY A 713 2.29 2.99 -32.40
CA GLY A 713 1.24 3.71 -31.67
C GLY A 713 -0.13 3.59 -32.32
N TRP A 714 -1.10 4.37 -31.83
CA TRP A 714 -2.43 4.43 -32.44
C TRP A 714 -2.37 5.01 -33.87
N VAL A 715 -2.86 4.27 -34.84
CA VAL A 715 -2.93 4.63 -36.25
C VAL A 715 -4.38 4.55 -36.75
N GLN A 716 -4.86 5.64 -37.34
CA GLN A 716 -6.19 5.67 -37.96
C GLN A 716 -6.19 5.04 -39.36
N TYR A 717 -7.11 4.15 -39.62
CA TYR A 717 -7.34 3.55 -40.92
C TYR A 717 -8.68 4.03 -41.48
N ASN A 718 -8.68 4.51 -42.73
CA ASN A 718 -9.85 5.07 -43.40
C ASN A 718 -10.06 4.38 -44.75
N PHE A 719 -11.30 4.01 -45.06
CA PHE A 719 -11.69 3.27 -46.29
C PHE A 719 -12.97 3.84 -46.90
N ASP A 720 -12.91 4.28 -48.14
CA ASP A 720 -14.12 4.46 -48.96
C ASP A 720 -14.62 3.07 -49.40
N VAL A 721 -15.81 2.72 -48.94
CA VAL A 721 -16.46 1.44 -49.22
C VAL A 721 -17.72 1.61 -50.06
N THR A 722 -17.96 2.81 -50.61
CA THR A 722 -19.14 3.18 -51.39
C THR A 722 -19.38 2.24 -52.60
N SER A 723 -18.35 2.08 -53.43
CA SER A 723 -18.41 1.20 -54.62
C SER A 723 -18.47 -0.28 -54.22
N THR A 724 -17.77 -0.67 -53.17
CA THR A 724 -17.77 -2.04 -52.64
C THR A 724 -19.16 -2.47 -52.19
N LEU A 725 -19.91 -1.56 -51.55
CA LEU A 725 -21.22 -1.84 -50.98
C LEU A 725 -22.40 -1.46 -51.91
N ALA A 726 -22.14 -1.02 -53.13
CA ALA A 726 -23.19 -0.63 -54.08
C ALA A 726 -24.24 -1.72 -54.30
N ASN A 727 -23.81 -2.99 -54.39
CA ASN A 727 -24.70 -4.15 -54.59
C ASN A 727 -25.31 -4.70 -53.28
N TYR A 728 -25.00 -4.08 -52.13
CA TYR A 728 -25.49 -4.50 -50.81
C TYR A 728 -26.46 -3.49 -50.19
N ARG A 729 -26.95 -2.54 -50.95
CA ARG A 729 -27.96 -1.57 -50.51
C ARG A 729 -29.22 -2.28 -50.03
N GLY A 730 -29.74 -1.89 -48.86
CA GLY A 730 -30.86 -2.53 -48.17
C GLY A 730 -30.54 -3.89 -47.55
N GLN A 731 -29.33 -4.41 -47.73
CA GLN A 731 -28.91 -5.70 -47.17
C GLN A 731 -28.09 -5.55 -45.90
N GLN A 732 -27.99 -6.63 -45.13
CA GLN A 732 -27.17 -6.69 -43.94
C GLN A 732 -25.72 -7.05 -44.27
N VAL A 733 -24.79 -6.26 -43.74
CA VAL A 733 -23.34 -6.43 -43.88
C VAL A 733 -22.73 -6.45 -42.50
N THR A 734 -21.76 -7.33 -42.26
CA THR A 734 -21.05 -7.46 -41.01
C THR A 734 -19.66 -6.86 -41.13
N LEU A 735 -19.34 -5.89 -40.30
CA LEU A 735 -17.97 -5.46 -40.05
C LEU A 735 -17.33 -6.43 -39.04
N PHE A 736 -16.16 -6.97 -39.40
CA PHE A 736 -15.53 -8.07 -38.68
C PHE A 736 -14.04 -7.77 -38.45
N PHE A 737 -13.62 -7.70 -37.18
CA PHE A 737 -12.24 -7.64 -36.78
C PHE A 737 -11.83 -9.00 -36.20
N VAL A 738 -10.61 -9.46 -36.47
CA VAL A 738 -10.07 -10.73 -35.98
C VAL A 738 -8.57 -10.60 -35.71
N GLY A 739 -8.15 -11.04 -34.56
CA GLY A 739 -6.76 -11.26 -34.16
C GLY A 739 -6.44 -12.74 -34.07
N THR A 740 -5.23 -13.14 -34.47
CA THR A 740 -4.70 -14.49 -34.25
C THR A 740 -3.23 -14.45 -33.93
N THR A 741 -2.80 -15.25 -32.96
CA THR A 741 -1.37 -15.40 -32.56
C THR A 741 -0.94 -16.85 -32.72
N ASP A 742 0.38 -17.03 -32.89
CA ASP A 742 0.99 -18.35 -32.90
C ASP A 742 1.25 -18.90 -31.48
N GLN A 743 2.06 -19.94 -31.34
CA GLN A 743 2.31 -20.60 -30.06
C GLN A 743 3.48 -19.99 -29.26
N TYR A 744 4.12 -18.94 -29.77
CA TYR A 744 5.32 -18.37 -29.18
C TYR A 744 5.03 -17.03 -28.50
N LEU A 745 5.69 -15.95 -28.88
CA LEU A 745 5.57 -14.64 -28.24
C LEU A 745 4.28 -13.92 -28.70
N PRO A 746 3.43 -13.42 -27.77
CA PRO A 746 2.12 -12.89 -28.15
C PRO A 746 2.17 -11.49 -28.76
N THR A 747 1.13 -11.18 -29.55
CA THR A 747 0.82 -9.83 -30.03
C THR A 747 -0.60 -9.44 -29.60
N SER A 748 -0.75 -8.22 -29.12
CA SER A 748 -2.02 -7.59 -28.77
C SER A 748 -2.48 -6.66 -29.87
N PHE A 749 -3.77 -6.68 -30.22
CA PHE A 749 -4.39 -5.81 -31.19
C PHE A 749 -5.53 -5.03 -30.53
N PHE A 750 -5.43 -3.70 -30.51
CA PHE A 750 -6.42 -2.82 -29.90
C PHE A 750 -7.14 -2.05 -31.00
N VAL A 751 -8.48 -2.09 -31.01
CA VAL A 751 -9.35 -1.39 -31.95
C VAL A 751 -10.27 -0.46 -31.19
N ASP A 752 -10.39 0.79 -31.67
CA ASP A 752 -11.28 1.76 -31.04
C ASP A 752 -11.79 2.81 -32.03
N ASP A 753 -12.76 3.63 -31.57
CA ASP A 753 -13.36 4.74 -32.33
C ASP A 753 -13.76 4.37 -33.74
N VAL A 754 -14.57 3.32 -33.87
CA VAL A 754 -15.03 2.76 -35.15
C VAL A 754 -16.20 3.58 -35.66
N ILE A 755 -16.07 4.10 -36.88
CA ILE A 755 -17.12 4.83 -37.60
C ILE A 755 -17.41 4.12 -38.89
N PHE A 756 -18.69 3.83 -39.17
CA PHE A 756 -19.13 3.29 -40.41
C PHE A 756 -20.40 4.03 -40.87
N GLY A 757 -20.27 4.95 -41.80
CA GLY A 757 -21.39 5.80 -42.16
C GLY A 757 -21.18 6.72 -43.35
N ASN A 758 -22.13 7.66 -43.50
CA ASN A 758 -22.05 8.69 -44.51
C ASN A 758 -21.37 9.94 -43.95
N PRO A 759 -20.22 10.38 -44.49
CA PRO A 759 -19.53 11.57 -44.02
C PRO A 759 -20.27 12.88 -44.26
N ASP A 760 -21.22 12.90 -45.24
CA ASP A 760 -21.83 14.14 -45.73
C ASP A 760 -23.24 14.42 -45.12
N GLY A 761 -23.72 13.59 -44.21
CA GLY A 761 -24.92 13.84 -43.40
C GLY A 761 -26.18 14.13 -44.23
N ALA A 762 -26.73 13.15 -44.96
CA ALA A 762 -28.06 13.25 -45.60
C ALA A 762 -28.91 12.00 -45.34
#